data_ce2f25f05e440fe59a8af9ef23aed70d
#
_entry.id   ce2f25f05e440fe59a8af9ef23aed70d
#
_cell.length_a   1.000
_cell.length_b   1.000
_cell.length_c   1.000
_cell.angle_alpha   90.00
_cell.angle_beta   90.00
_cell.angle_gamma   90.00
#
_symmetry.space_group_name_H-M   'P 1'
#
loop_
_entity.id
_entity.type
_entity.pdbx_description
1 polymer ?
#
loop_
_entity_poly.entity_id
_entity_poly.type
_entity_poly.pdbx_seq_one_letter_code
_entity_poly.pdbx_strand_id
1 'polypeptide(L)'
;MTLEAKYNHLAVENDKYQNWIEKGYFTAGDLSKRPYCIVIPPPNVTGKLHLGHAWDTTLQDILCRYKRLKGYDVCWVAGMDHAGIATQAKVDARLKSEGISRYDIGREKFLERAWDWKEEYASTIRSQWAKLGLSLDYSRERFTLDEGLSHAVRKVFVDLYKDGLIYQGERIINWDPEAKTALSNIEVEHKEIMGHMYYFKYKVVETGKELVIATTRPETMFADQAIFVHPDDERYKDIVGMHAINPANGDKLPIMADDYIDMSFGTAVMKCTPAHDPNDFALAKKYNLPMPICMNPDGTMNEMCGKYAGMDRFECRDALVNDFKEAGVVDHIEEHLHQVGHSERTGVIVEPYLSKQWFVKMKPLAEEVLKNQEIEDQRINFVPSRFNKTFEQWLENIEDWCISRQLWWGHRIPAWTNKETGEIYVGMEDPKDIENWTQDEDVLDTWFSSALWPFSTLGWPETTADLERYFPNDVLVTGYDIIFFWVARMAFQTRYCMKNRPFKDVLIHGLVRDTQGRKMSKSLGNGIDPMDVIQEKGADALRFFLTTNSTPGQDLRFDETKMDASWNFINKIWNAARYVQMQIGDTKPELDMTKANSVDKWILARFNEVLDHVSTNMDKYELAIVGNELYSFVWDDFCSWYIELSKATLYSEDESLVANTKAVLYTVMMGILKVLSPFMPFVTEEIYLNLPHDKESLNVETWPEKVEFEYTDAEKDEMALVISAIQTVREIKVEYSMKPSEDLTISLHNDNGYVALNTESTAILARMAHATVKEDLNTEDVLSRTIEKAVLTVAMDALIDLEEEKGKLEKEIARLENEIKRCSGMLKNPGFVYKAPEAKVNAEKEKLASYTEKLEMTKTQLDNILKKLG
;
A
#
# COMPACT_ATOMS: atom_id res chain seq x y z
N MET A 1 -27.30 27.49 -8.53
CA MET A 1 -27.43 27.46 -7.05
C MET A 1 -26.14 28.03 -6.46
N THR A 2 -26.15 28.52 -5.23
CA THR A 2 -24.97 29.10 -4.61
C THR A 2 -24.36 28.08 -3.68
N LEU A 3 -23.02 27.88 -3.75
CA LEU A 3 -22.30 27.01 -2.84
C LEU A 3 -22.48 27.46 -1.39
N GLU A 4 -22.72 26.51 -0.50
CA GLU A 4 -22.87 26.75 0.94
C GLU A 4 -21.65 27.45 1.54
N ALA A 5 -21.88 28.25 2.60
CA ALA A 5 -20.82 29.05 3.25
C ALA A 5 -19.68 28.17 3.81
N LYS A 6 -20.02 26.94 4.24
CA LYS A 6 -19.05 25.98 4.78
C LYS A 6 -19.17 24.66 4.02
N TYR A 7 -18.03 24.06 3.75
CA TYR A 7 -17.98 22.70 3.21
C TYR A 7 -18.51 21.69 4.21
N ASN A 8 -19.40 20.82 3.76
CA ASN A 8 -19.94 19.70 4.54
C ASN A 8 -19.90 18.44 3.68
N HIS A 9 -18.92 17.57 3.91
CA HIS A 9 -18.73 16.35 3.14
C HIS A 9 -19.95 15.43 3.17
N LEU A 10 -20.62 15.30 4.30
CA LEU A 10 -21.80 14.43 4.42
C LEU A 10 -22.94 14.87 3.49
N ALA A 11 -23.14 16.18 3.34
CA ALA A 11 -24.14 16.70 2.40
C ALA A 11 -23.68 16.58 0.94
N VAL A 12 -22.39 16.81 0.68
CA VAL A 12 -21.80 16.77 -0.67
C VAL A 12 -21.73 15.35 -1.22
N GLU A 13 -21.40 14.36 -0.39
CA GLU A 13 -21.26 12.96 -0.80
C GLU A 13 -22.61 12.21 -0.89
N ASN A 14 -23.66 12.76 -0.28
CA ASN A 14 -24.96 12.11 -0.28
C ASN A 14 -25.57 12.01 -1.70
N ASP A 15 -26.14 10.85 -2.01
CA ASP A 15 -26.89 10.52 -3.23
C ASP A 15 -26.15 10.69 -4.58
N LYS A 16 -24.96 11.30 -4.62
CA LYS A 16 -24.20 11.49 -5.87
C LYS A 16 -23.84 10.17 -6.53
N TYR A 17 -23.31 9.25 -5.73
CA TYR A 17 -22.87 7.96 -6.25
C TYR A 17 -24.02 7.17 -6.89
N GLN A 18 -25.17 7.15 -6.21
CA GLN A 18 -26.35 6.48 -6.75
C GLN A 18 -26.80 7.10 -8.09
N ASN A 19 -26.79 8.42 -8.19
CA ASN A 19 -27.09 9.10 -9.43
C ASN A 19 -26.10 8.76 -10.55
N TRP A 20 -24.79 8.68 -10.26
CA TRP A 20 -23.79 8.29 -11.26
C TRP A 20 -24.01 6.87 -11.81
N ILE A 21 -24.37 5.93 -10.92
CA ILE A 21 -24.68 4.55 -11.31
C ILE A 21 -25.97 4.48 -12.15
N GLU A 22 -27.02 5.16 -11.73
CA GLU A 22 -28.30 5.20 -12.47
C GLU A 22 -28.17 5.84 -13.85
N LYS A 23 -27.30 6.83 -14.00
CA LYS A 23 -26.96 7.45 -15.28
C LYS A 23 -26.03 6.59 -16.15
N GLY A 24 -25.45 5.54 -15.62
CA GLY A 24 -24.54 4.63 -16.35
C GLY A 24 -23.21 5.26 -16.76
N TYR A 25 -22.72 6.27 -16.03
CA TYR A 25 -21.47 6.97 -16.39
C TYR A 25 -20.24 6.07 -16.40
N PHE A 26 -20.28 4.95 -15.71
CA PHE A 26 -19.15 4.02 -15.56
C PHE A 26 -19.29 2.75 -16.42
N THR A 27 -20.38 2.60 -17.13
CA THR A 27 -20.64 1.44 -18.00
C THR A 27 -19.78 1.52 -19.25
N ALA A 28 -19.00 0.47 -19.52
CA ALA A 28 -18.19 0.33 -20.72
C ALA A 28 -19.01 -0.18 -21.92
N GLY A 29 -18.47 -0.04 -23.14
CA GLY A 29 -19.08 -0.54 -24.37
C GLY A 29 -19.22 0.50 -25.49
N ASP A 30 -18.59 1.68 -25.35
CA ASP A 30 -18.56 2.69 -26.41
C ASP A 30 -17.52 2.32 -27.47
N LEU A 31 -18.00 1.68 -28.55
CA LEU A 31 -17.15 1.19 -29.65
C LEU A 31 -16.44 2.30 -30.42
N SER A 32 -16.86 3.55 -30.29
CA SER A 32 -16.20 4.70 -30.93
C SER A 32 -14.88 5.12 -30.22
N LYS A 33 -14.66 4.64 -29.00
CA LYS A 33 -13.52 4.98 -28.15
C LYS A 33 -12.51 3.84 -28.09
N ARG A 34 -11.27 4.16 -27.79
CA ARG A 34 -10.22 3.18 -27.51
C ARG A 34 -10.51 2.45 -26.18
N PRO A 35 -10.46 1.11 -26.11
CA PRO A 35 -10.68 0.39 -24.86
C PRO A 35 -9.55 0.61 -23.88
N TYR A 36 -9.89 0.54 -22.57
CA TYR A 36 -8.96 0.47 -21.44
C TYR A 36 -9.58 -0.39 -20.37
N CYS A 37 -8.87 -1.42 -19.91
CA CYS A 37 -9.41 -2.39 -18.98
C CYS A 37 -8.56 -2.56 -17.73
N ILE A 38 -9.23 -2.53 -16.57
CA ILE A 38 -8.72 -2.97 -15.26
C ILE A 38 -9.68 -4.01 -14.70
N VAL A 39 -9.15 -5.08 -14.13
CA VAL A 39 -9.91 -6.00 -13.28
C VAL A 39 -9.56 -5.72 -11.82
N ILE A 40 -10.58 -5.52 -10.98
CA ILE A 40 -10.35 -5.27 -9.55
C ILE A 40 -9.69 -6.50 -8.92
N PRO A 41 -8.70 -6.36 -8.01
CA PRO A 41 -8.35 -7.45 -7.10
C PRO A 41 -9.60 -7.84 -6.30
N PRO A 42 -10.18 -9.02 -6.55
CA PRO A 42 -11.49 -9.34 -5.99
C PRO A 42 -11.37 -9.54 -4.47
N PRO A 43 -12.00 -8.67 -3.65
CA PRO A 43 -11.93 -8.84 -2.21
C PRO A 43 -12.62 -10.12 -1.78
N ASN A 44 -12.05 -10.74 -0.76
CA ASN A 44 -12.59 -11.93 -0.11
C ASN A 44 -13.91 -11.61 0.61
N VAL A 45 -14.95 -12.42 0.43
CA VAL A 45 -16.24 -12.28 1.13
C VAL A 45 -16.17 -12.73 2.59
N THR A 46 -15.06 -12.46 3.26
CA THR A 46 -14.78 -12.86 4.65
C THR A 46 -15.12 -11.79 5.68
N GLY A 47 -15.42 -10.58 5.24
CA GLY A 47 -15.71 -9.45 6.12
C GLY A 47 -15.70 -8.11 5.40
N LYS A 48 -15.67 -7.04 6.20
CA LYS A 48 -15.58 -5.67 5.71
C LYS A 48 -14.21 -5.37 5.11
N LEU A 49 -14.18 -4.45 4.15
CA LEU A 49 -12.94 -3.90 3.59
C LEU A 49 -12.18 -3.09 4.65
N HIS A 50 -10.87 -3.07 4.54
CA HIS A 50 -9.95 -2.30 5.39
C HIS A 50 -9.19 -1.24 4.57
N LEU A 51 -8.36 -0.42 5.23
CA LEU A 51 -7.61 0.66 4.58
C LEU A 51 -6.75 0.21 3.38
N GLY A 52 -6.19 -1.00 3.42
CA GLY A 52 -5.44 -1.55 2.29
C GLY A 52 -6.29 -1.69 1.03
N HIS A 53 -7.52 -2.19 1.16
CA HIS A 53 -8.48 -2.26 0.05
C HIS A 53 -8.88 -0.86 -0.44
N ALA A 54 -9.11 0.10 0.49
CA ALA A 54 -9.44 1.47 0.13
C ALA A 54 -8.29 2.13 -0.65
N TRP A 55 -7.06 1.87 -0.28
CA TRP A 55 -5.87 2.35 -1.00
C TRP A 55 -5.75 1.74 -2.39
N ASP A 56 -5.75 0.42 -2.47
CA ASP A 56 -5.67 -0.34 -3.73
C ASP A 56 -6.72 0.12 -4.75
N THR A 57 -7.99 0.17 -4.33
CA THR A 57 -9.10 0.57 -5.21
C THR A 57 -9.09 2.06 -5.55
N THR A 58 -8.59 2.93 -4.66
CA THR A 58 -8.44 4.37 -4.96
C THR A 58 -7.44 4.60 -6.08
N LEU A 59 -6.30 3.89 -6.08
CA LEU A 59 -5.31 4.01 -7.16
C LEU A 59 -5.92 3.59 -8.51
N GLN A 60 -6.68 2.50 -8.54
CA GLN A 60 -7.37 2.02 -9.73
C GLN A 60 -8.41 3.03 -10.22
N ASP A 61 -9.23 3.57 -9.32
CA ASP A 61 -10.29 4.52 -9.65
C ASP A 61 -9.72 5.81 -10.27
N ILE A 62 -8.60 6.31 -9.75
CA ILE A 62 -7.91 7.47 -10.31
C ILE A 62 -7.50 7.20 -11.75
N LEU A 63 -6.90 6.05 -12.03
CA LEU A 63 -6.52 5.67 -13.40
C LEU A 63 -7.74 5.55 -14.33
N CYS A 64 -8.81 4.91 -13.85
CA CYS A 64 -10.05 4.76 -14.62
C CYS A 64 -10.69 6.12 -14.94
N ARG A 65 -10.82 7.00 -13.96
CA ARG A 65 -11.38 8.35 -14.16
C ARG A 65 -10.52 9.19 -15.09
N TYR A 66 -9.19 9.18 -14.91
CA TYR A 66 -8.27 9.84 -15.80
C TYR A 66 -8.42 9.37 -17.25
N LYS A 67 -8.46 8.06 -17.50
CA LYS A 67 -8.60 7.51 -18.85
C LYS A 67 -9.98 7.83 -19.46
N ARG A 68 -11.07 7.86 -18.66
CA ARG A 68 -12.38 8.35 -19.16
C ARG A 68 -12.31 9.80 -19.63
N LEU A 69 -11.71 10.69 -18.84
CA LEU A 69 -11.50 12.10 -19.21
C LEU A 69 -10.62 12.24 -20.48
N LYS A 70 -9.67 11.31 -20.68
CA LYS A 70 -8.85 11.23 -21.91
C LYS A 70 -9.59 10.61 -23.10
N GLY A 71 -10.87 10.30 -22.96
CA GLY A 71 -11.72 9.79 -24.04
C GLY A 71 -11.65 8.30 -24.29
N TYR A 72 -11.16 7.50 -23.34
CA TYR A 72 -11.17 6.03 -23.44
C TYR A 72 -12.52 5.44 -23.03
N ASP A 73 -12.82 4.27 -23.60
CA ASP A 73 -13.89 3.38 -23.15
C ASP A 73 -13.34 2.49 -22.04
N VAL A 74 -13.62 2.86 -20.80
CA VAL A 74 -13.02 2.23 -19.62
C VAL A 74 -13.92 1.13 -19.07
N CYS A 75 -13.42 -0.10 -19.10
CA CYS A 75 -14.00 -1.27 -18.47
C CYS A 75 -13.27 -1.57 -17.16
N TRP A 76 -13.82 -1.14 -16.02
CA TRP A 76 -13.32 -1.54 -14.71
C TRP A 76 -14.23 -2.62 -14.12
N VAL A 77 -13.79 -3.86 -14.26
CA VAL A 77 -14.58 -5.04 -13.87
C VAL A 77 -14.66 -5.13 -12.35
N ALA A 78 -15.88 -5.05 -11.83
CA ALA A 78 -16.16 -5.30 -10.42
C ALA A 78 -16.21 -6.82 -10.14
N GLY A 79 -15.89 -7.21 -8.89
CA GLY A 79 -16.09 -8.59 -8.48
C GLY A 79 -15.49 -8.95 -7.14
N MET A 80 -15.75 -10.18 -6.70
CA MET A 80 -15.36 -10.69 -5.38
C MET A 80 -14.90 -12.13 -5.46
N ASP A 81 -14.05 -12.53 -4.51
CA ASP A 81 -13.52 -13.88 -4.39
C ASP A 81 -14.24 -14.66 -3.29
N HIS A 82 -14.49 -15.94 -3.55
CA HIS A 82 -15.15 -16.85 -2.60
C HIS A 82 -14.26 -17.23 -1.41
N ALA A 83 -12.93 -17.09 -1.54
CA ALA A 83 -11.95 -17.28 -0.45
C ALA A 83 -12.14 -18.59 0.35
N GLY A 84 -11.99 -19.73 -0.32
CA GLY A 84 -12.33 -21.07 0.18
C GLY A 84 -12.13 -21.31 1.67
N ILE A 85 -10.87 -21.43 2.13
CA ILE A 85 -10.54 -21.72 3.52
C ILE A 85 -11.10 -20.65 4.48
N ALA A 86 -10.86 -19.37 4.14
CA ALA A 86 -11.19 -18.27 5.04
C ALA A 86 -12.70 -18.08 5.21
N THR A 87 -13.47 -18.18 4.12
CA THR A 87 -14.94 -18.09 4.19
C THR A 87 -15.54 -19.29 4.91
N GLN A 88 -15.09 -20.51 4.58
CA GLN A 88 -15.56 -21.71 5.28
C GLN A 88 -15.31 -21.60 6.79
N ALA A 89 -14.13 -21.17 7.23
CA ALA A 89 -13.82 -20.98 8.64
C ALA A 89 -14.77 -19.97 9.33
N LYS A 90 -15.17 -18.91 8.61
CA LYS A 90 -16.14 -17.92 9.12
C LYS A 90 -17.55 -18.50 9.27
N VAL A 91 -18.00 -19.29 8.29
CA VAL A 91 -19.30 -19.96 8.33
C VAL A 91 -19.32 -21.02 9.44
N ASP A 92 -18.24 -21.81 9.56
CA ASP A 92 -18.07 -22.78 10.66
C ASP A 92 -18.13 -22.10 12.04
N ALA A 93 -17.44 -20.97 12.20
CA ALA A 93 -17.46 -20.20 13.44
C ALA A 93 -18.88 -19.66 13.78
N ARG A 94 -19.64 -19.22 12.76
CA ARG A 94 -21.04 -18.80 12.94
C ARG A 94 -21.91 -19.99 13.38
N LEU A 95 -21.81 -21.14 12.70
CA LEU A 95 -22.54 -22.35 13.08
C LEU A 95 -22.19 -22.81 14.49
N LYS A 96 -20.91 -22.79 14.85
CA LYS A 96 -20.45 -23.15 16.21
C LYS A 96 -21.04 -22.21 17.29
N SER A 97 -21.20 -20.93 17.00
CA SER A 97 -21.86 -19.98 17.89
C SER A 97 -23.36 -20.27 18.08
N GLU A 98 -23.98 -20.93 17.10
CA GLU A 98 -25.35 -21.45 17.14
C GLU A 98 -25.44 -22.85 17.81
N GLY A 99 -24.31 -23.45 18.20
CA GLY A 99 -24.25 -24.81 18.76
C GLY A 99 -24.37 -25.92 17.70
N ILE A 100 -24.09 -25.63 16.44
CA ILE A 100 -24.25 -26.54 15.29
C ILE A 100 -22.89 -26.82 14.67
N SER A 101 -22.62 -28.08 14.31
CA SER A 101 -21.51 -28.49 13.47
C SER A 101 -21.96 -28.61 12.01
N ARG A 102 -21.10 -28.26 11.05
CA ARG A 102 -21.40 -28.51 9.63
C ARG A 102 -21.72 -29.98 9.34
N TYR A 103 -21.13 -30.90 10.08
CA TYR A 103 -21.38 -32.34 9.93
C TYR A 103 -22.79 -32.75 10.35
N ASP A 104 -23.43 -31.98 11.26
CA ASP A 104 -24.82 -32.23 11.70
C ASP A 104 -25.81 -31.87 10.61
N ILE A 105 -25.50 -30.85 9.78
CA ILE A 105 -26.42 -30.36 8.74
C ILE A 105 -26.12 -30.92 7.35
N GLY A 106 -24.89 -31.42 7.14
CA GLY A 106 -24.44 -31.95 5.85
C GLY A 106 -24.04 -30.87 4.83
N ARG A 107 -23.38 -31.31 3.74
CA ARG A 107 -22.75 -30.43 2.74
C ARG A 107 -23.72 -29.45 2.10
N GLU A 108 -24.90 -29.93 1.68
CA GLU A 108 -25.88 -29.10 0.96
C GLU A 108 -26.34 -27.90 1.81
N LYS A 109 -26.77 -28.14 3.04
CA LYS A 109 -27.23 -27.11 3.95
C LYS A 109 -26.08 -26.19 4.41
N PHE A 110 -24.87 -26.72 4.52
CA PHE A 110 -23.70 -25.91 4.78
C PHE A 110 -23.44 -24.92 3.62
N LEU A 111 -23.53 -25.37 2.37
CA LEU A 111 -23.36 -24.52 1.20
C LEU A 111 -24.45 -23.44 1.13
N GLU A 112 -25.71 -23.74 1.47
CA GLU A 112 -26.76 -22.72 1.58
C GLU A 112 -26.35 -21.60 2.57
N ARG A 113 -25.86 -21.99 3.76
CA ARG A 113 -25.35 -21.02 4.76
C ARG A 113 -24.16 -20.21 4.25
N ALA A 114 -23.27 -20.80 3.46
CA ALA A 114 -22.12 -20.13 2.88
C ALA A 114 -22.56 -19.12 1.79
N TRP A 115 -23.57 -19.45 0.97
CA TRP A 115 -24.17 -18.51 0.02
C TRP A 115 -24.88 -17.33 0.71
N ASP A 116 -25.62 -17.57 1.80
CA ASP A 116 -26.24 -16.51 2.61
C ASP A 116 -25.16 -15.58 3.19
N TRP A 117 -24.07 -16.15 3.70
CA TRP A 117 -22.90 -15.40 4.16
C TRP A 117 -22.33 -14.52 3.07
N LYS A 118 -22.12 -15.09 1.87
CA LYS A 118 -21.60 -14.38 0.70
C LYS A 118 -22.48 -13.18 0.34
N GLU A 119 -23.80 -13.33 0.29
CA GLU A 119 -24.72 -12.24 -0.06
C GLU A 119 -24.68 -11.11 0.99
N GLU A 120 -24.62 -11.43 2.27
CA GLU A 120 -24.49 -10.46 3.35
C GLU A 120 -23.23 -9.59 3.19
N TYR A 121 -22.10 -10.24 2.98
CA TYR A 121 -20.82 -9.52 2.88
C TYR A 121 -20.60 -8.86 1.51
N ALA A 122 -21.11 -9.43 0.44
CA ALA A 122 -21.10 -8.78 -0.88
C ALA A 122 -21.88 -7.47 -0.85
N SER A 123 -23.05 -7.44 -0.22
CA SER A 123 -23.82 -6.21 -0.02
C SER A 123 -23.04 -5.15 0.79
N THR A 124 -22.37 -5.58 1.85
CA THR A 124 -21.50 -4.71 2.67
C THR A 124 -20.36 -4.13 1.85
N ILE A 125 -19.65 -4.95 1.07
CA ILE A 125 -18.52 -4.53 0.22
C ILE A 125 -19.00 -3.52 -0.83
N ARG A 126 -20.13 -3.76 -1.51
CA ARG A 126 -20.70 -2.80 -2.49
C ARG A 126 -21.04 -1.46 -1.82
N SER A 127 -21.59 -1.48 -0.59
CA SER A 127 -21.83 -0.27 0.18
C SER A 127 -20.54 0.50 0.49
N GLN A 128 -19.44 -0.20 0.83
CA GLN A 128 -18.15 0.41 1.07
C GLN A 128 -17.52 1.00 -0.20
N TRP A 129 -17.63 0.31 -1.35
CA TRP A 129 -17.24 0.83 -2.65
C TRP A 129 -18.01 2.10 -3.04
N ALA A 130 -19.33 2.11 -2.77
CA ALA A 130 -20.17 3.28 -3.00
C ALA A 130 -19.72 4.48 -2.16
N LYS A 131 -19.39 4.26 -0.87
CA LYS A 131 -18.88 5.31 0.03
C LYS A 131 -17.53 5.85 -0.42
N LEU A 132 -16.66 5.01 -0.97
CA LEU A 132 -15.38 5.43 -1.57
C LEU A 132 -15.57 6.16 -2.92
N GLY A 133 -16.74 6.06 -3.54
CA GLY A 133 -17.02 6.68 -4.84
C GLY A 133 -16.38 5.97 -6.02
N LEU A 134 -16.20 4.65 -5.97
CA LEU A 134 -15.49 3.89 -7.00
C LEU A 134 -16.27 3.79 -8.30
N SER A 135 -15.64 4.11 -9.42
CA SER A 135 -16.26 4.13 -10.75
C SER A 135 -16.29 2.75 -11.42
N LEU A 136 -16.74 1.72 -10.69
CA LEU A 136 -16.86 0.34 -11.13
C LEU A 136 -18.00 0.14 -12.14
N ASP A 137 -17.77 -0.74 -13.11
CA ASP A 137 -18.84 -1.21 -14.03
C ASP A 137 -19.57 -2.42 -13.42
N TYR A 138 -20.61 -2.15 -12.66
CA TYR A 138 -21.43 -3.20 -12.03
C TYR A 138 -22.22 -4.07 -13.03
N SER A 139 -22.39 -3.64 -14.27
CA SER A 139 -23.04 -4.46 -15.29
C SER A 139 -22.20 -5.70 -15.65
N ARG A 140 -20.91 -5.67 -15.27
CA ARG A 140 -19.91 -6.73 -15.46
C ARG A 140 -19.41 -7.31 -14.14
N GLU A 141 -20.15 -7.12 -13.06
CA GLU A 141 -19.76 -7.69 -11.76
C GLU A 141 -19.71 -9.21 -11.81
N ARG A 142 -18.60 -9.80 -11.29
CA ARG A 142 -18.39 -11.25 -11.27
C ARG A 142 -18.09 -11.75 -9.86
N PHE A 143 -18.33 -13.04 -9.67
CA PHE A 143 -17.98 -13.75 -8.46
C PHE A 143 -17.26 -15.05 -8.84
N THR A 144 -16.16 -15.37 -8.17
CA THR A 144 -15.33 -16.54 -8.55
C THR A 144 -16.05 -17.88 -8.55
N LEU A 145 -17.21 -18.01 -7.86
CA LEU A 145 -18.09 -19.18 -7.91
C LEU A 145 -19.34 -19.00 -8.77
N ASP A 146 -19.45 -17.93 -9.56
CA ASP A 146 -20.58 -17.81 -10.48
C ASP A 146 -20.53 -18.91 -11.58
N GLU A 147 -21.62 -19.13 -12.26
CA GLU A 147 -21.76 -20.22 -13.24
C GLU A 147 -20.71 -20.14 -14.35
N GLY A 148 -20.47 -18.95 -14.92
CA GLY A 148 -19.51 -18.73 -16.00
C GLY A 148 -18.07 -18.99 -15.57
N LEU A 149 -17.68 -18.45 -14.39
CA LEU A 149 -16.34 -18.68 -13.84
C LEU A 149 -16.14 -20.12 -13.39
N SER A 150 -17.18 -20.78 -12.85
CA SER A 150 -17.14 -22.20 -12.51
C SER A 150 -16.94 -23.08 -13.74
N HIS A 151 -17.60 -22.73 -14.86
CA HIS A 151 -17.38 -23.40 -16.13
C HIS A 151 -15.94 -23.24 -16.63
N ALA A 152 -15.40 -22.02 -16.57
CA ALA A 152 -14.01 -21.72 -16.93
C ALA A 152 -13.00 -22.52 -16.09
N VAL A 153 -13.19 -22.56 -14.77
CA VAL A 153 -12.34 -23.32 -13.85
C VAL A 153 -12.34 -24.81 -14.17
N ARG A 154 -13.54 -25.40 -14.39
CA ARG A 154 -13.67 -26.81 -14.78
C ARG A 154 -12.93 -27.08 -16.09
N LYS A 155 -13.07 -26.21 -17.09
CA LYS A 155 -12.39 -26.35 -18.37
C LYS A 155 -10.88 -26.34 -18.23
N VAL A 156 -10.32 -25.40 -17.49
CA VAL A 156 -8.86 -25.31 -17.28
C VAL A 156 -8.34 -26.55 -16.57
N PHE A 157 -9.03 -27.06 -15.56
CA PHE A 157 -8.65 -28.29 -14.87
C PHE A 157 -8.61 -29.46 -15.83
N VAL A 158 -9.67 -29.65 -16.63
CA VAL A 158 -9.79 -30.74 -17.58
C VAL A 158 -8.72 -30.65 -18.68
N ASP A 159 -8.47 -29.48 -19.23
CA ASP A 159 -7.44 -29.25 -20.25
C ASP A 159 -6.04 -29.53 -19.72
N LEU A 160 -5.67 -28.99 -18.56
CA LEU A 160 -4.40 -29.25 -17.92
C LEU A 160 -4.18 -30.74 -17.57
N TYR A 161 -5.25 -31.44 -17.17
CA TYR A 161 -5.20 -32.87 -16.92
C TYR A 161 -4.95 -33.68 -18.21
N LYS A 162 -5.65 -33.34 -19.30
CA LYS A 162 -5.45 -33.98 -20.62
C LYS A 162 -4.03 -33.76 -21.15
N ASP A 163 -3.46 -32.61 -20.91
CA ASP A 163 -2.09 -32.26 -21.30
C ASP A 163 -1.05 -32.87 -20.34
N GLY A 164 -1.46 -33.62 -19.32
CA GLY A 164 -0.59 -34.27 -18.35
C GLY A 164 0.12 -33.30 -17.39
N LEU A 165 -0.40 -32.07 -17.29
CA LEU A 165 0.09 -31.03 -16.39
C LEU A 165 -0.57 -31.09 -15.00
N ILE A 166 -1.77 -31.66 -14.89
CA ILE A 166 -2.40 -32.01 -13.61
C ILE A 166 -2.27 -33.51 -13.37
N TYR A 167 -1.90 -33.88 -12.16
CA TYR A 167 -1.83 -35.26 -11.73
C TYR A 167 -2.23 -35.42 -10.26
N GLN A 168 -2.61 -36.63 -9.88
CA GLN A 168 -2.87 -37.02 -8.50
C GLN A 168 -1.68 -37.85 -7.98
N GLY A 169 -1.21 -37.58 -6.77
CA GLY A 169 -0.07 -38.28 -6.20
C GLY A 169 0.02 -38.17 -4.68
N GLU A 170 0.68 -39.17 -4.08
CA GLU A 170 1.06 -39.10 -2.67
C GLU A 170 2.37 -38.34 -2.51
N ARG A 171 2.32 -37.29 -1.70
CA ARG A 171 3.48 -36.47 -1.32
C ARG A 171 3.35 -35.98 0.10
N ILE A 172 4.47 -35.60 0.69
CA ILE A 172 4.47 -34.78 1.89
C ILE A 172 3.99 -33.37 1.48
N ILE A 173 2.95 -32.92 2.16
CA ILE A 173 2.35 -31.60 1.98
C ILE A 173 2.36 -30.85 3.29
N ASN A 174 2.20 -29.53 3.26
CA ASN A 174 1.90 -28.74 4.43
C ASN A 174 0.43 -28.93 4.79
N TRP A 175 0.16 -29.41 5.99
CA TRP A 175 -1.18 -29.69 6.47
C TRP A 175 -1.54 -28.75 7.62
N ASP A 176 -2.70 -28.12 7.53
CA ASP A 176 -3.28 -27.31 8.60
C ASP A 176 -4.22 -28.18 9.43
N PRO A 177 -3.86 -28.56 10.68
CA PRO A 177 -4.66 -29.47 11.48
C PRO A 177 -5.92 -28.81 12.07
N GLU A 178 -5.98 -27.48 12.16
CA GLU A 178 -7.17 -26.75 12.59
C GLU A 178 -8.21 -26.66 11.47
N ALA A 179 -7.78 -26.23 10.29
CA ALA A 179 -8.62 -26.19 9.09
C ALA A 179 -8.86 -27.59 8.49
N LYS A 180 -8.06 -28.58 8.85
CA LYS A 180 -8.08 -29.97 8.34
C LYS A 180 -7.96 -30.02 6.82
N THR A 181 -7.00 -29.30 6.27
CA THR A 181 -6.79 -29.18 4.84
C THR A 181 -5.32 -28.97 4.47
N ALA A 182 -4.98 -29.36 3.26
CA ALA A 182 -3.69 -29.08 2.63
C ALA A 182 -3.51 -27.58 2.38
N LEU A 183 -2.27 -27.14 2.48
CA LEU A 183 -1.81 -25.79 2.13
C LEU A 183 -0.77 -25.88 1.00
N SER A 184 -0.68 -24.85 0.19
CA SER A 184 0.47 -24.67 -0.71
C SER A 184 1.68 -24.10 0.07
N ASN A 185 2.89 -24.27 -0.47
CA ASN A 185 4.13 -23.84 0.21
C ASN A 185 4.13 -22.34 0.54
N ILE A 186 3.52 -21.51 -0.31
CA ILE A 186 3.45 -20.07 -0.11
C ILE A 186 2.42 -19.63 0.95
N GLU A 187 1.53 -20.52 1.40
CA GLU A 187 0.57 -20.29 2.49
C GLU A 187 1.18 -20.59 3.87
N VAL A 188 2.48 -20.89 3.95
CA VAL A 188 3.20 -21.21 5.17
C VAL A 188 4.16 -20.07 5.53
N GLU A 189 3.90 -19.42 6.67
CA GLU A 189 4.80 -18.42 7.25
C GLU A 189 5.80 -19.09 8.19
N HIS A 190 7.09 -18.93 7.92
CA HIS A 190 8.14 -19.44 8.80
C HIS A 190 8.46 -18.43 9.90
N LYS A 191 8.35 -18.86 11.14
CA LYS A 191 8.66 -18.05 12.33
C LYS A 191 9.81 -18.68 13.09
N GLU A 192 10.71 -17.83 13.55
CA GLU A 192 11.80 -18.24 14.42
C GLU A 192 11.28 -18.48 15.83
N ILE A 193 11.38 -19.72 16.31
CA ILE A 193 10.88 -20.14 17.63
C ILE A 193 12.00 -20.79 18.42
N MET A 194 12.11 -20.43 19.69
CA MET A 194 12.93 -21.13 20.64
C MET A 194 12.21 -22.42 21.08
N GLY A 195 12.64 -23.54 20.54
CA GLY A 195 12.15 -24.88 20.86
C GLY A 195 13.23 -25.70 21.56
N HIS A 196 13.12 -27.02 21.43
CA HIS A 196 14.09 -27.94 22.01
C HIS A 196 14.55 -28.97 20.97
N MET A 197 15.82 -29.33 21.05
CA MET A 197 16.39 -30.52 20.41
C MET A 197 16.48 -31.60 21.49
N TYR A 198 15.83 -32.72 21.24
CA TYR A 198 15.78 -33.84 22.15
C TYR A 198 16.72 -34.92 21.68
N TYR A 199 17.57 -35.44 22.58
CA TYR A 199 18.55 -36.50 22.28
C TYR A 199 18.13 -37.75 22.97
N PHE A 200 17.83 -38.83 22.21
CA PHE A 200 17.33 -40.11 22.71
C PHE A 200 18.26 -41.25 22.39
N LYS A 201 18.34 -42.24 23.30
CA LYS A 201 19.15 -43.42 23.16
C LYS A 201 18.36 -44.56 22.53
N TYR A 202 18.83 -45.01 21.37
CA TYR A 202 18.34 -46.18 20.62
C TYR A 202 19.33 -47.31 20.82
N LYS A 203 18.87 -48.49 21.21
CA LYS A 203 19.72 -49.64 21.48
C LYS A 203 19.86 -50.50 20.24
N VAL A 204 21.11 -50.74 19.77
CA VAL A 204 21.39 -51.70 18.70
C VAL A 204 21.18 -53.11 19.21
N VAL A 205 20.33 -53.86 18.53
CA VAL A 205 19.91 -55.23 18.95
C VAL A 205 21.06 -56.18 19.04
N GLU A 206 21.91 -56.22 18.02
CA GLU A 206 22.98 -57.22 17.83
C GLU A 206 24.22 -56.96 18.73
N THR A 207 24.47 -55.71 19.06
CA THR A 207 25.67 -55.33 19.82
C THR A 207 25.39 -54.78 21.21
N GLY A 208 24.16 -54.33 21.47
CA GLY A 208 23.82 -53.62 22.66
C GLY A 208 24.35 -52.16 22.72
N LYS A 209 25.03 -51.70 21.67
CA LYS A 209 25.52 -50.30 21.57
C LYS A 209 24.33 -49.32 21.61
N GLU A 210 24.52 -48.20 22.30
CA GLU A 210 23.56 -47.11 22.31
C GLU A 210 23.91 -46.11 21.18
N LEU A 211 22.89 -45.75 20.37
CA LEU A 211 22.95 -44.69 19.39
C LEU A 211 22.18 -43.49 19.94
N VAL A 212 22.76 -42.28 19.87
CA VAL A 212 22.05 -41.07 20.29
C VAL A 212 21.53 -40.42 19.01
N ILE A 213 20.21 -40.20 18.98
CA ILE A 213 19.49 -39.58 17.87
C ILE A 213 18.84 -38.30 18.35
N ALA A 214 19.04 -37.22 17.58
CA ALA A 214 18.48 -35.90 17.86
C ALA A 214 17.22 -35.68 17.04
N THR A 215 16.17 -35.10 17.66
CA THR A 215 14.93 -34.72 16.98
C THR A 215 14.30 -33.53 17.67
N THR A 216 13.67 -32.66 16.89
CA THR A 216 12.79 -31.58 17.41
C THR A 216 11.34 -32.04 17.56
N ARG A 217 11.00 -33.25 17.05
CA ARG A 217 9.63 -33.78 16.96
C ARG A 217 9.50 -35.19 17.51
N PRO A 218 9.62 -35.40 18.84
CA PRO A 218 9.51 -36.71 19.47
C PRO A 218 8.21 -37.44 19.14
N GLU A 219 7.10 -36.73 19.04
CA GLU A 219 5.77 -37.27 18.76
C GLU A 219 5.66 -38.05 17.44
N THR A 220 6.57 -37.86 16.52
CA THR A 220 6.57 -38.57 15.22
C THR A 220 7.30 -39.90 15.27
N MET A 221 8.01 -40.22 16.36
CA MET A 221 8.85 -41.43 16.49
C MET A 221 8.08 -42.73 16.31
N PHE A 222 6.77 -42.75 16.58
CA PHE A 222 5.90 -43.93 16.38
C PHE A 222 5.88 -44.40 14.90
N ALA A 223 6.17 -43.49 13.98
CA ALA A 223 6.18 -43.77 12.53
C ALA A 223 7.59 -43.96 11.95
N ASP A 224 8.63 -44.04 12.76
CA ASP A 224 10.01 -44.29 12.31
C ASP A 224 10.12 -45.61 11.58
N GLN A 225 10.85 -45.65 10.46
CA GLN A 225 11.01 -46.84 9.63
C GLN A 225 12.45 -47.29 9.44
N ALA A 226 13.42 -46.42 9.64
CA ALA A 226 14.83 -46.73 9.56
C ALA A 226 15.66 -45.70 10.34
N ILE A 227 16.93 -46.07 10.54
CA ILE A 227 17.97 -45.17 11.01
C ILE A 227 19.02 -45.03 9.89
N PHE A 228 19.47 -43.81 9.60
CA PHE A 228 20.49 -43.55 8.60
C PHE A 228 21.76 -42.99 9.21
N VAL A 229 22.90 -43.44 8.69
CA VAL A 229 24.24 -42.94 8.98
C VAL A 229 24.99 -42.68 7.69
N HIS A 230 26.07 -41.90 7.70
CA HIS A 230 26.88 -41.70 6.52
C HIS A 230 27.73 -42.94 6.25
N PRO A 231 27.89 -43.42 4.98
CA PRO A 231 28.63 -44.62 4.66
C PRO A 231 30.10 -44.55 5.04
N ASP A 232 30.72 -43.37 5.06
CA ASP A 232 32.11 -43.13 5.41
C ASP A 232 32.33 -42.78 6.87
N ASP A 233 31.30 -42.78 7.72
CA ASP A 233 31.46 -42.45 9.13
C ASP A 233 31.99 -43.65 9.92
N GLU A 234 33.24 -43.58 10.28
CA GLU A 234 33.95 -44.66 11.02
C GLU A 234 33.32 -44.97 12.38
N ARG A 235 32.52 -44.06 12.95
CA ARG A 235 31.81 -44.27 14.24
C ARG A 235 30.69 -45.32 14.16
N TYR A 236 30.15 -45.50 12.94
CA TYR A 236 28.92 -46.24 12.70
C TYR A 236 29.03 -47.34 11.62
N LYS A 237 30.14 -47.46 10.91
CA LYS A 237 30.33 -48.43 9.83
C LYS A 237 30.05 -49.86 10.25
N ASP A 238 30.43 -50.19 11.50
CA ASP A 238 30.29 -51.54 12.09
C ASP A 238 28.86 -51.98 12.38
N ILE A 239 27.94 -51.05 12.39
CA ILE A 239 26.52 -51.30 12.71
C ILE A 239 25.60 -51.19 11.50
N VAL A 240 26.06 -50.77 10.33
CA VAL A 240 25.26 -50.74 9.10
C VAL A 240 24.76 -52.15 8.77
N GLY A 241 23.45 -52.30 8.51
CA GLY A 241 22.83 -53.57 8.24
C GLY A 241 22.30 -54.26 9.52
N MET A 242 22.60 -53.73 10.70
CA MET A 242 21.99 -54.15 11.99
C MET A 242 20.66 -53.42 12.25
N HIS A 243 20.09 -53.67 13.43
CA HIS A 243 18.80 -53.05 13.84
C HIS A 243 18.93 -52.34 15.17
N ALA A 244 18.22 -51.24 15.30
CA ALA A 244 18.04 -50.56 16.58
C ALA A 244 16.56 -50.62 17.06
N ILE A 245 16.37 -50.63 18.38
CA ILE A 245 15.04 -50.63 18.97
C ILE A 245 14.55 -49.17 19.05
N ASN A 246 13.38 -48.92 18.45
CA ASN A 246 12.64 -47.67 18.65
C ASN A 246 12.09 -47.59 20.08
N PRO A 247 12.54 -46.62 20.90
CA PRO A 247 12.09 -46.53 22.29
C PRO A 247 10.61 -46.15 22.45
N ALA A 248 9.96 -45.59 21.40
CA ALA A 248 8.56 -45.15 21.46
C ALA A 248 7.55 -46.31 21.36
N ASN A 249 7.87 -47.38 20.58
CA ASN A 249 6.96 -48.46 20.28
C ASN A 249 7.60 -49.86 20.34
N GLY A 250 8.92 -49.95 20.47
CA GLY A 250 9.66 -51.20 20.53
C GLY A 250 9.98 -51.83 19.17
N ASP A 251 9.67 -51.20 18.09
CA ASP A 251 9.95 -51.69 16.72
C ASP A 251 11.45 -51.81 16.45
N LYS A 252 11.81 -52.81 15.64
CA LYS A 252 13.19 -53.00 15.12
C LYS A 252 13.37 -52.20 13.86
N LEU A 253 14.17 -51.16 13.91
CA LEU A 253 14.50 -50.32 12.78
C LEU A 253 15.81 -50.73 12.13
N PRO A 254 15.89 -50.95 10.79
CA PRO A 254 17.14 -51.23 10.10
C PRO A 254 18.05 -50.00 10.15
N ILE A 255 19.34 -50.20 10.35
CA ILE A 255 20.37 -49.18 10.28
C ILE A 255 20.94 -49.20 8.86
N MET A 256 20.78 -48.15 8.12
CA MET A 256 21.14 -48.01 6.70
C MET A 256 22.16 -46.90 6.52
N ALA A 257 22.83 -46.87 5.38
CA ALA A 257 23.79 -45.83 5.06
C ALA A 257 23.34 -45.03 3.84
N ASP A 258 23.51 -43.69 3.91
CA ASP A 258 23.24 -42.78 2.81
C ASP A 258 24.11 -41.52 2.89
N ASP A 259 24.60 -41.06 1.73
CA ASP A 259 25.44 -39.87 1.57
C ASP A 259 24.71 -38.57 1.94
N TYR A 260 23.37 -38.62 2.06
CA TYR A 260 22.55 -37.49 2.53
C TYR A 260 22.89 -37.07 3.98
N ILE A 261 23.43 -37.99 4.80
CA ILE A 261 23.70 -37.72 6.21
C ILE A 261 24.96 -36.89 6.37
N ASP A 262 24.84 -35.75 7.01
CA ASP A 262 25.97 -34.88 7.32
C ASP A 262 26.73 -35.41 8.58
N MET A 263 27.95 -35.85 8.41
CA MET A 263 28.80 -36.35 9.49
C MET A 263 29.17 -35.30 10.54
N SER A 264 29.04 -34.01 10.21
CA SER A 264 29.36 -32.88 11.09
C SER A 264 28.16 -32.32 11.86
N PHE A 265 26.96 -32.73 11.47
CA PHE A 265 25.74 -32.22 12.08
C PHE A 265 25.18 -33.12 13.18
N GLY A 266 24.93 -32.56 14.37
CA GLY A 266 24.36 -33.27 15.51
C GLY A 266 25.13 -34.52 15.88
N THR A 267 24.42 -35.65 15.97
CA THR A 267 25.05 -36.97 16.25
C THR A 267 25.50 -37.70 14.99
N ALA A 268 25.23 -37.16 13.80
CA ALA A 268 25.41 -37.84 12.51
C ALA A 268 24.58 -39.13 12.37
N VAL A 269 23.57 -39.31 13.16
CA VAL A 269 22.61 -40.42 13.12
C VAL A 269 21.21 -39.84 13.01
N MET A 270 20.50 -40.16 11.95
CA MET A 270 19.15 -39.64 11.66
C MET A 270 18.11 -40.75 11.72
N LYS A 271 17.04 -40.53 12.46
CA LYS A 271 15.82 -41.36 12.34
C LYS A 271 15.08 -40.98 11.05
N CYS A 272 14.39 -41.88 10.46
CA CYS A 272 13.61 -41.67 9.24
C CYS A 272 12.12 -41.90 9.50
N THR A 273 11.33 -40.81 9.39
CA THR A 273 9.88 -40.82 9.58
C THR A 273 9.20 -40.36 8.28
N PRO A 274 9.03 -41.27 7.31
CA PRO A 274 8.70 -40.91 5.91
C PRO A 274 7.40 -40.13 5.70
N ALA A 275 6.41 -40.36 6.54
CA ALA A 275 5.11 -39.72 6.41
C ALA A 275 5.01 -38.33 7.05
N HIS A 276 6.06 -37.88 7.77
CA HIS A 276 6.04 -36.64 8.55
C HIS A 276 7.26 -35.72 8.34
N ASP A 277 8.13 -36.05 7.36
CA ASP A 277 9.26 -35.20 6.97
C ASP A 277 9.55 -35.36 5.46
N PRO A 278 9.75 -34.25 4.72
CA PRO A 278 9.98 -34.30 3.26
C PRO A 278 11.31 -34.97 2.88
N ASN A 279 12.37 -34.85 3.69
CA ASN A 279 13.68 -35.45 3.42
C ASN A 279 13.62 -36.95 3.70
N ASP A 280 12.97 -37.35 4.78
CA ASP A 280 12.72 -38.73 5.14
C ASP A 280 11.86 -39.43 4.08
N PHE A 281 10.87 -38.73 3.53
CA PHE A 281 10.06 -39.21 2.42
C PHE A 281 10.88 -39.51 1.16
N ALA A 282 11.84 -38.64 0.81
CA ALA A 282 12.73 -38.86 -0.32
C ALA A 282 13.62 -40.09 -0.12
N LEU A 283 14.20 -40.26 1.08
CA LEU A 283 14.98 -41.45 1.43
C LEU A 283 14.12 -42.72 1.42
N ALA A 284 12.90 -42.64 1.97
CA ALA A 284 11.97 -43.79 1.97
C ALA A 284 11.62 -44.23 0.54
N LYS A 285 11.43 -43.31 -0.40
CA LYS A 285 11.24 -43.63 -1.81
C LYS A 285 12.46 -44.31 -2.43
N LYS A 286 13.68 -43.80 -2.12
CA LYS A 286 14.95 -44.35 -2.61
C LYS A 286 15.12 -45.79 -2.15
N TYR A 287 14.75 -46.09 -0.92
CA TYR A 287 14.94 -47.41 -0.28
C TYR A 287 13.67 -48.26 -0.18
N ASN A 288 12.57 -47.82 -0.78
CA ASN A 288 11.26 -48.52 -0.76
C ASN A 288 10.79 -48.86 0.67
N LEU A 289 10.93 -47.92 1.60
CA LEU A 289 10.48 -48.10 2.97
C LEU A 289 8.96 -47.86 3.11
N PRO A 290 8.28 -48.50 4.08
CA PRO A 290 6.90 -48.16 4.45
C PRO A 290 6.78 -46.69 4.89
N MET A 291 5.58 -46.12 4.78
CA MET A 291 5.30 -44.72 5.13
C MET A 291 4.06 -44.61 6.02
N PRO A 292 4.09 -45.14 7.26
CA PRO A 292 2.96 -45.08 8.16
C PRO A 292 2.76 -43.67 8.67
N ILE A 293 1.47 -43.29 8.87
CA ILE A 293 1.05 -42.00 9.39
C ILE A 293 0.68 -42.18 10.88
N CYS A 294 1.28 -41.41 11.78
CA CYS A 294 1.00 -41.54 13.23
C CYS A 294 0.05 -40.45 13.78
N MET A 295 -0.40 -39.54 12.95
CA MET A 295 -1.33 -38.48 13.32
C MET A 295 -2.62 -38.54 12.55
N ASN A 296 -3.72 -38.14 13.20
CA ASN A 296 -5.00 -37.88 12.54
C ASN A 296 -5.00 -36.52 11.86
N PRO A 297 -5.93 -36.22 10.92
CA PRO A 297 -6.02 -34.93 10.24
C PRO A 297 -6.22 -33.71 11.15
N ASP A 298 -6.67 -33.89 12.40
CA ASP A 298 -6.82 -32.83 13.38
C ASP A 298 -5.59 -32.61 14.28
N GLY A 299 -4.47 -33.28 13.96
CA GLY A 299 -3.23 -33.18 14.74
C GLY A 299 -3.22 -34.02 16.03
N THR A 300 -4.23 -34.83 16.29
CA THR A 300 -4.19 -35.78 17.38
C THR A 300 -3.44 -37.04 16.97
N MET A 301 -2.83 -37.73 17.93
CA MET A 301 -2.13 -38.97 17.69
C MET A 301 -3.12 -40.12 17.40
N ASN A 302 -2.82 -40.98 16.42
CA ASN A 302 -3.70 -42.07 16.04
C ASN A 302 -3.47 -43.35 16.87
N GLU A 303 -4.20 -44.42 16.57
CA GLU A 303 -4.18 -45.66 17.32
C GLU A 303 -2.80 -46.35 17.38
N MET A 304 -1.91 -46.16 16.38
CA MET A 304 -0.57 -46.76 16.42
C MET A 304 0.31 -46.19 17.56
N CYS A 305 -0.06 -45.03 18.12
CA CYS A 305 0.67 -44.41 19.21
C CYS A 305 0.31 -45.00 20.59
N GLY A 306 -0.49 -46.07 20.68
CA GLY A 306 -0.82 -46.81 21.88
C GLY A 306 -1.46 -45.93 22.95
N LYS A 307 -0.85 -45.82 24.13
CA LYS A 307 -1.40 -45.04 25.26
C LYS A 307 -1.48 -43.51 24.97
N TYR A 308 -0.81 -43.01 23.94
CA TYR A 308 -0.85 -41.60 23.55
C TYR A 308 -1.91 -41.32 22.48
N ALA A 309 -2.63 -42.36 22.01
CA ALA A 309 -3.68 -42.17 21.00
C ALA A 309 -4.77 -41.21 21.51
N GLY A 310 -5.19 -40.28 20.64
CA GLY A 310 -6.17 -39.25 20.96
C GLY A 310 -5.60 -37.98 21.64
N MET A 311 -4.32 -37.96 22.06
CA MET A 311 -3.67 -36.77 22.58
C MET A 311 -3.36 -35.80 21.43
N ASP A 312 -3.39 -34.51 21.73
CA ASP A 312 -2.79 -33.52 20.81
C ASP A 312 -1.30 -33.81 20.63
N ARG A 313 -0.75 -33.54 19.46
CA ARG A 313 0.65 -33.81 19.12
C ARG A 313 1.66 -33.21 20.11
N PHE A 314 1.39 -32.01 20.65
CA PHE A 314 2.28 -31.36 21.61
C PHE A 314 2.13 -31.92 23.01
N GLU A 315 0.91 -32.27 23.41
CA GLU A 315 0.67 -33.01 24.66
C GLU A 315 1.35 -34.37 24.63
N CYS A 316 1.27 -35.07 23.49
CA CYS A 316 1.97 -36.33 23.27
C CYS A 316 3.49 -36.15 23.37
N ARG A 317 4.06 -35.09 22.76
CA ARG A 317 5.48 -34.77 22.85
C ARG A 317 5.94 -34.68 24.30
N ASP A 318 5.22 -33.89 25.11
CA ASP A 318 5.57 -33.66 26.52
C ASP A 318 5.44 -34.93 27.34
N ALA A 319 4.35 -35.68 27.15
CA ALA A 319 4.11 -36.95 27.83
C ALA A 319 5.18 -38.00 27.49
N LEU A 320 5.51 -38.16 26.19
CA LEU A 320 6.54 -39.10 25.72
C LEU A 320 7.92 -38.77 26.28
N VAL A 321 8.30 -37.47 26.24
CA VAL A 321 9.59 -37.00 26.77
C VAL A 321 9.69 -37.26 28.28
N ASN A 322 8.62 -37.08 29.05
CA ASN A 322 8.60 -37.36 30.48
C ASN A 322 8.75 -38.86 30.76
N ASP A 323 8.03 -39.69 30.01
CA ASP A 323 8.17 -41.14 30.13
C ASP A 323 9.59 -41.61 29.77
N PHE A 324 10.21 -41.01 28.77
CA PHE A 324 11.58 -41.29 28.38
C PHE A 324 12.62 -40.83 29.39
N LYS A 325 12.37 -39.73 30.13
CA LYS A 325 13.20 -39.32 31.26
C LYS A 325 13.16 -40.35 32.38
N GLU A 326 11.96 -40.83 32.72
CA GLU A 326 11.78 -41.85 33.75
C GLU A 326 12.42 -43.20 33.37
N ALA A 327 12.35 -43.57 32.08
CA ALA A 327 12.96 -44.79 31.53
C ALA A 327 14.47 -44.69 31.28
N GLY A 328 15.10 -43.52 31.47
CA GLY A 328 16.53 -43.29 31.19
C GLY A 328 16.91 -43.30 29.70
N VAL A 329 15.92 -43.09 28.83
CA VAL A 329 16.10 -43.03 27.34
C VAL A 329 16.61 -41.66 26.91
N VAL A 330 16.29 -40.60 27.64
CA VAL A 330 16.78 -39.25 27.35
C VAL A 330 18.28 -39.15 27.66
N ASP A 331 19.09 -38.81 26.66
CA ASP A 331 20.49 -38.48 26.87
C ASP A 331 20.64 -37.05 27.43
N HIS A 332 20.16 -36.06 26.67
CA HIS A 332 20.04 -34.69 27.13
C HIS A 332 19.00 -33.92 26.26
N ILE A 333 18.71 -32.68 26.62
CA ILE A 333 17.79 -31.78 25.92
C ILE A 333 18.48 -30.41 25.84
N GLU A 334 18.49 -29.81 24.67
CA GLU A 334 19.06 -28.47 24.42
C GLU A 334 17.99 -27.50 23.92
N GLU A 335 18.14 -26.22 24.29
CA GLU A 335 17.37 -25.16 23.63
C GLU A 335 17.84 -25.05 22.17
N HIS A 336 16.89 -24.98 21.27
CA HIS A 336 17.16 -24.94 19.84
C HIS A 336 16.30 -23.91 19.12
N LEU A 337 16.96 -22.88 18.60
CA LEU A 337 16.31 -21.85 17.78
C LEU A 337 16.15 -22.37 16.35
N HIS A 338 14.93 -22.50 15.86
CA HIS A 338 14.65 -23.03 14.54
C HIS A 338 13.44 -22.37 13.88
N GLN A 339 13.36 -22.47 12.55
CA GLN A 339 12.24 -21.97 11.77
C GLN A 339 11.09 -22.97 11.80
N VAL A 340 9.90 -22.52 12.20
CA VAL A 340 8.70 -23.35 12.27
C VAL A 340 7.62 -22.77 11.37
N GLY A 341 7.09 -23.60 10.48
CA GLY A 341 6.02 -23.22 9.56
C GLY A 341 4.70 -23.04 10.30
N HIS A 342 4.02 -21.93 9.99
CA HIS A 342 2.68 -21.63 10.51
C HIS A 342 1.73 -21.40 9.34
N SER A 343 0.49 -21.84 9.47
CA SER A 343 -0.56 -21.51 8.51
C SER A 343 -0.81 -20.01 8.50
N GLU A 344 -0.73 -19.38 7.34
CA GLU A 344 -1.08 -17.96 7.15
C GLU A 344 -2.55 -17.69 7.53
N ARG A 345 -3.41 -18.69 7.42
CA ARG A 345 -4.86 -18.56 7.61
C ARG A 345 -5.32 -18.74 9.04
N THR A 346 -4.84 -19.77 9.73
CA THR A 346 -5.23 -20.13 11.10
C THR A 346 -4.20 -19.72 12.14
N GLY A 347 -2.93 -19.53 11.71
CA GLY A 347 -1.81 -19.24 12.60
C GLY A 347 -1.24 -20.44 13.34
N VAL A 348 -1.80 -21.65 13.15
CA VAL A 348 -1.32 -22.88 13.79
C VAL A 348 -0.04 -23.37 13.15
N ILE A 349 0.74 -24.13 13.91
CA ILE A 349 1.92 -24.84 13.39
C ILE A 349 1.44 -25.89 12.39
N VAL A 350 1.96 -25.81 11.15
CA VAL A 350 1.63 -26.80 10.11
C VAL A 350 2.37 -28.10 10.33
N GLU A 351 1.77 -29.19 9.87
CA GLU A 351 2.37 -30.53 9.91
C GLU A 351 2.81 -30.95 8.51
N PRO A 352 4.07 -31.34 8.31
CA PRO A 352 4.46 -32.15 7.15
C PRO A 352 3.66 -33.47 7.22
N TYR A 353 2.83 -33.72 6.22
CA TYR A 353 1.84 -34.80 6.26
C TYR A 353 1.76 -35.53 4.93
N LEU A 354 1.90 -36.82 4.93
CA LEU A 354 1.74 -37.65 3.74
C LEU A 354 0.27 -37.69 3.33
N SER A 355 -0.05 -37.22 2.13
CA SER A 355 -1.40 -37.21 1.63
C SER A 355 -1.47 -37.37 0.11
N LYS A 356 -2.53 -37.99 -0.36
CA LYS A 356 -2.85 -38.09 -1.77
C LYS A 356 -3.62 -36.85 -2.19
N GLN A 357 -3.01 -36.04 -3.04
CA GLN A 357 -3.52 -34.72 -3.44
C GLN A 357 -3.43 -34.54 -4.95
N TRP A 358 -4.09 -33.49 -5.47
CA TRP A 358 -3.97 -33.05 -6.85
C TRP A 358 -2.89 -31.95 -6.96
N PHE A 359 -2.07 -32.05 -7.99
CA PHE A 359 -0.96 -31.14 -8.22
C PHE A 359 -0.93 -30.65 -9.66
N VAL A 360 -0.44 -29.41 -9.84
CA VAL A 360 -0.07 -28.85 -11.14
C VAL A 360 1.45 -28.93 -11.28
N LYS A 361 1.94 -29.47 -12.40
CA LYS A 361 3.36 -29.40 -12.79
C LYS A 361 3.68 -27.97 -13.20
N MET A 362 4.39 -27.25 -12.36
CA MET A 362 4.56 -25.82 -12.52
C MET A 362 5.71 -25.44 -13.46
N LYS A 363 6.78 -26.21 -13.48
CA LYS A 363 8.00 -25.88 -14.24
C LYS A 363 7.75 -25.58 -15.72
N PRO A 364 6.99 -26.40 -16.49
CA PRO A 364 6.73 -26.11 -17.91
C PRO A 364 5.95 -24.82 -18.11
N LEU A 365 4.99 -24.50 -17.20
CA LEU A 365 4.18 -23.29 -17.26
C LEU A 365 5.01 -22.04 -16.95
N ALA A 366 5.89 -22.11 -15.95
CA ALA A 366 6.79 -21.02 -15.58
C ALA A 366 7.82 -20.72 -16.67
N GLU A 367 8.40 -21.74 -17.30
CA GLU A 367 9.35 -21.59 -18.40
C GLU A 367 8.75 -20.82 -19.59
N GLU A 368 7.48 -21.04 -19.91
CA GLU A 368 6.76 -20.31 -20.95
C GLU A 368 6.60 -18.82 -20.60
N VAL A 369 6.30 -18.49 -19.33
CA VAL A 369 6.20 -17.12 -18.87
C VAL A 369 7.57 -16.43 -18.92
N LEU A 370 8.64 -17.08 -18.44
CA LEU A 370 10.00 -16.53 -18.45
C LEU A 370 10.47 -16.21 -19.87
N LYS A 371 10.23 -17.09 -20.86
CA LYS A 371 10.52 -16.81 -22.27
C LYS A 371 9.80 -15.57 -22.78
N ASN A 372 8.56 -15.33 -22.35
CA ASN A 372 7.79 -14.16 -22.79
C ASN A 372 8.24 -12.86 -22.10
N GLN A 373 8.87 -12.93 -20.91
CA GLN A 373 9.45 -11.76 -20.27
C GLN A 373 10.62 -11.16 -21.08
N GLU A 374 11.26 -11.94 -21.93
CA GLU A 374 12.32 -11.48 -22.86
C GLU A 374 11.75 -10.75 -24.09
N ILE A 375 10.45 -10.86 -24.38
CA ILE A 375 9.79 -10.30 -25.56
C ILE A 375 9.03 -9.03 -25.18
N GLU A 376 9.40 -7.88 -25.75
CA GLU A 376 8.92 -6.57 -25.35
C GLU A 376 7.40 -6.42 -25.34
N ASP A 377 6.69 -6.92 -26.34
CA ASP A 377 5.24 -6.83 -26.47
C ASP A 377 4.46 -7.95 -25.70
N GLN A 378 5.17 -8.94 -25.16
CA GLN A 378 4.62 -10.06 -24.38
C GLN A 378 4.94 -9.99 -22.88
N ARG A 379 5.95 -9.22 -22.51
CA ARG A 379 6.35 -9.12 -21.12
C ARG A 379 5.33 -8.36 -20.27
N ILE A 380 5.29 -8.72 -18.99
CA ILE A 380 4.57 -8.01 -17.93
C ILE A 380 5.56 -7.01 -17.32
N ASN A 381 5.21 -5.73 -17.28
CA ASN A 381 6.06 -4.68 -16.71
C ASN A 381 5.62 -4.35 -15.29
N PHE A 382 6.50 -4.48 -14.32
CA PHE A 382 6.23 -4.09 -12.94
C PHE A 382 6.63 -2.62 -12.69
N VAL A 383 5.79 -1.91 -11.98
CA VAL A 383 6.06 -0.56 -11.48
C VAL A 383 5.98 -0.60 -9.95
N PRO A 384 7.10 -0.42 -9.23
CA PRO A 384 8.45 -0.16 -9.74
C PRO A 384 9.15 -1.40 -10.31
N SER A 385 10.07 -1.18 -11.23
CA SER A 385 10.73 -2.21 -12.04
C SER A 385 11.55 -3.25 -11.25
N ARG A 386 11.92 -2.96 -9.98
CA ARG A 386 12.63 -3.92 -9.12
C ARG A 386 11.88 -5.23 -8.92
N PHE A 387 10.54 -5.20 -9.01
CA PHE A 387 9.71 -6.40 -8.86
C PHE A 387 9.75 -7.34 -10.08
N ASN A 388 10.25 -6.90 -11.25
CA ASN A 388 10.50 -7.80 -12.39
C ASN A 388 11.44 -8.94 -11.97
N LYS A 389 12.58 -8.59 -11.36
CA LYS A 389 13.55 -9.58 -10.89
C LYS A 389 12.99 -10.50 -9.80
N THR A 390 12.20 -9.97 -8.88
CA THR A 390 11.54 -10.75 -7.82
C THR A 390 10.57 -11.78 -8.41
N PHE A 391 9.79 -11.37 -9.41
CA PHE A 391 8.85 -12.22 -10.12
C PHE A 391 9.57 -13.33 -10.90
N GLU A 392 10.60 -13.00 -11.67
CA GLU A 392 11.39 -13.95 -12.48
C GLU A 392 12.11 -14.98 -11.61
N GLN A 393 12.78 -14.54 -10.53
CA GLN A 393 13.47 -15.46 -9.60
C GLN A 393 12.52 -16.46 -8.93
N TRP A 394 11.29 -16.04 -8.63
CA TRP A 394 10.30 -16.96 -8.07
C TRP A 394 9.87 -18.01 -9.09
N LEU A 395 9.64 -17.63 -10.36
CA LEU A 395 9.30 -18.55 -11.43
C LEU A 395 10.41 -19.54 -11.74
N GLU A 396 11.68 -19.12 -11.67
CA GLU A 396 12.85 -20.01 -11.86
C GLU A 396 12.92 -21.13 -10.82
N ASN A 397 12.46 -20.87 -9.59
CA ASN A 397 12.55 -21.81 -8.46
C ASN A 397 11.20 -22.42 -8.08
N ILE A 398 10.22 -22.37 -8.99
CA ILE A 398 8.87 -22.80 -8.68
C ILE A 398 8.76 -24.31 -8.48
N GLU A 399 8.02 -24.72 -7.47
CA GLU A 399 7.67 -26.11 -7.17
C GLU A 399 6.27 -26.45 -7.64
N ASP A 400 5.95 -27.76 -7.75
CA ASP A 400 4.61 -28.21 -8.09
C ASP A 400 3.58 -27.72 -7.08
N TRP A 401 2.46 -27.23 -7.60
CA TRP A 401 1.41 -26.61 -6.81
C TRP A 401 0.34 -27.61 -6.39
N CYS A 402 0.18 -27.85 -5.09
CA CYS A 402 -0.94 -28.60 -4.53
C CYS A 402 -2.23 -27.77 -4.64
N ILE A 403 -3.18 -28.25 -5.44
CA ILE A 403 -4.40 -27.52 -5.78
C ILE A 403 -5.68 -28.06 -5.12
N SER A 404 -5.64 -29.21 -4.44
CA SER A 404 -6.80 -29.78 -3.75
C SER A 404 -6.88 -29.28 -2.30
N ARG A 405 -8.12 -29.04 -1.85
CA ARG A 405 -8.44 -28.60 -0.49
C ARG A 405 -9.60 -29.43 0.04
N GLN A 406 -9.51 -29.88 1.28
CA GLN A 406 -10.50 -30.69 1.97
C GLN A 406 -11.59 -29.82 2.58
N LEU A 407 -12.26 -29.06 1.72
CA LEU A 407 -13.30 -28.08 2.05
C LEU A 407 -14.60 -28.43 1.34
N TRP A 408 -15.70 -27.84 1.77
CA TRP A 408 -17.00 -27.93 1.10
C TRP A 408 -17.28 -26.68 0.24
N TRP A 409 -16.79 -25.52 0.69
CA TRP A 409 -16.94 -24.25 -0.02
C TRP A 409 -15.82 -24.04 -1.05
N GLY A 410 -16.16 -24.08 -2.32
CA GLY A 410 -15.22 -23.88 -3.42
C GLY A 410 -15.63 -24.65 -4.67
N HIS A 411 -14.77 -24.65 -5.68
CA HIS A 411 -14.96 -25.40 -6.93
C HIS A 411 -14.65 -26.87 -6.71
N ARG A 412 -15.67 -27.72 -6.70
CA ARG A 412 -15.49 -29.16 -6.56
C ARG A 412 -14.68 -29.73 -7.72
N ILE A 413 -13.71 -30.57 -7.43
CA ILE A 413 -12.82 -31.16 -8.44
C ILE A 413 -13.62 -32.01 -9.41
N PRO A 414 -13.50 -31.77 -10.74
CA PRO A 414 -14.26 -32.49 -11.76
C PRO A 414 -13.61 -33.85 -12.13
N ALA A 415 -13.39 -34.65 -11.11
CA ALA A 415 -12.80 -35.97 -11.22
C ALA A 415 -13.67 -36.98 -10.48
N TRP A 416 -13.84 -38.17 -11.07
CA TRP A 416 -14.63 -39.27 -10.51
C TRP A 416 -13.79 -40.52 -10.50
N THR A 417 -13.90 -41.29 -9.43
CA THR A 417 -13.25 -42.60 -9.29
C THR A 417 -14.29 -43.69 -9.45
N ASN A 418 -14.06 -44.64 -10.36
CA ASN A 418 -14.91 -45.81 -10.52
C ASN A 418 -14.84 -46.69 -9.26
N LYS A 419 -16.01 -47.07 -8.72
CA LYS A 419 -16.13 -47.80 -7.45
C LYS A 419 -15.57 -49.21 -7.49
N GLU A 420 -15.53 -49.82 -8.69
CA GLU A 420 -15.08 -51.22 -8.86
C GLU A 420 -13.63 -51.28 -9.37
N THR A 421 -13.27 -50.43 -10.35
CA THR A 421 -11.96 -50.51 -11.02
C THR A 421 -10.92 -49.60 -10.43
N GLY A 422 -11.32 -48.55 -9.71
CA GLY A 422 -10.44 -47.49 -9.23
C GLY A 422 -9.96 -46.51 -10.33
N GLU A 423 -10.50 -46.66 -11.55
CA GLU A 423 -10.18 -45.76 -12.68
C GLU A 423 -10.65 -44.34 -12.41
N ILE A 424 -9.84 -43.37 -12.82
CA ILE A 424 -10.15 -41.93 -12.67
C ILE A 424 -10.65 -41.40 -14.01
N TYR A 425 -11.86 -40.85 -13.99
CA TYR A 425 -12.43 -40.06 -15.08
C TYR A 425 -12.36 -38.58 -14.74
N VAL A 426 -11.86 -37.74 -15.65
CA VAL A 426 -11.86 -36.28 -15.55
C VAL A 426 -12.57 -35.69 -16.75
N GLY A 427 -13.59 -34.87 -16.53
CA GLY A 427 -14.41 -34.37 -17.63
C GLY A 427 -15.21 -33.10 -17.30
N MET A 428 -15.69 -32.47 -18.38
CA MET A 428 -16.61 -31.34 -18.29
C MET A 428 -17.99 -31.74 -17.79
N GLU A 429 -18.42 -32.92 -18.17
CA GLU A 429 -19.70 -33.52 -17.80
C GLU A 429 -19.50 -34.67 -16.83
N ASP A 430 -20.55 -35.01 -16.10
CA ASP A 430 -20.58 -36.21 -15.25
C ASP A 430 -20.45 -37.48 -16.08
N PRO A 431 -19.86 -38.55 -15.58
CA PRO A 431 -19.87 -39.86 -16.25
C PRO A 431 -21.31 -40.35 -16.57
N LYS A 432 -21.48 -40.98 -17.71
CA LYS A 432 -22.83 -41.43 -18.19
C LYS A 432 -23.51 -42.38 -17.24
N ASP A 433 -22.74 -43.20 -16.53
CA ASP A 433 -23.16 -44.21 -15.56
C ASP A 433 -22.75 -43.78 -14.14
N ILE A 434 -23.16 -42.57 -13.75
CA ILE A 434 -22.76 -41.86 -12.53
C ILE A 434 -22.89 -42.69 -11.25
N GLU A 435 -23.83 -43.66 -11.22
CA GLU A 435 -24.04 -44.59 -10.08
C GLU A 435 -22.80 -45.45 -9.79
N ASN A 436 -21.95 -45.71 -10.78
CA ASN A 436 -20.73 -46.48 -10.67
C ASN A 436 -19.49 -45.61 -10.27
N TRP A 437 -19.69 -44.34 -10.16
CA TRP A 437 -18.61 -43.40 -9.90
C TRP A 437 -18.81 -42.60 -8.59
N THR A 438 -17.72 -42.21 -7.98
CA THR A 438 -17.74 -41.30 -6.85
C THR A 438 -16.93 -40.06 -7.24
N GLN A 439 -17.57 -38.89 -7.22
CA GLN A 439 -16.87 -37.64 -7.46
C GLN A 439 -15.94 -37.35 -6.30
N ASP A 440 -14.76 -36.80 -6.60
CA ASP A 440 -13.83 -36.30 -5.61
C ASP A 440 -14.55 -35.32 -4.66
N GLU A 441 -14.31 -35.44 -3.36
CA GLU A 441 -14.97 -34.57 -2.36
C GLU A 441 -14.25 -33.25 -2.17
N ASP A 442 -12.99 -33.18 -2.59
CA ASP A 442 -12.17 -32.00 -2.45
C ASP A 442 -12.61 -30.88 -3.41
N VAL A 443 -12.27 -29.66 -3.05
CA VAL A 443 -12.41 -28.47 -3.89
C VAL A 443 -11.03 -27.96 -4.31
N LEU A 444 -10.99 -27.12 -5.34
CA LEU A 444 -9.78 -26.47 -5.80
C LEU A 444 -9.37 -25.32 -4.86
N ASP A 445 -8.08 -25.09 -4.74
CA ASP A 445 -7.49 -23.89 -4.13
C ASP A 445 -8.12 -22.62 -4.71
N THR A 446 -8.48 -21.65 -3.86
CA THR A 446 -9.09 -20.39 -4.29
C THR A 446 -8.24 -19.67 -5.34
N TRP A 447 -6.91 -19.77 -5.24
CA TRP A 447 -5.99 -19.17 -6.19
C TRP A 447 -6.04 -19.81 -7.60
N PHE A 448 -6.59 -21.02 -7.73
CA PHE A 448 -6.78 -21.66 -9.03
C PHE A 448 -7.84 -20.93 -9.85
N SER A 449 -8.96 -20.57 -9.25
CA SER A 449 -10.01 -19.78 -9.90
C SER A 449 -9.61 -18.31 -10.04
N SER A 450 -8.98 -17.73 -9.02
CA SER A 450 -8.54 -16.32 -9.03
C SER A 450 -7.48 -16.06 -10.10
N ALA A 451 -6.70 -17.07 -10.48
CA ALA A 451 -5.71 -16.99 -11.56
C ALA A 451 -6.32 -16.80 -12.96
N LEU A 452 -7.59 -17.13 -13.14
CA LEU A 452 -8.30 -16.95 -14.42
C LEU A 452 -8.92 -15.55 -14.56
N TRP A 453 -8.87 -14.73 -13.53
CA TRP A 453 -9.58 -13.47 -13.41
C TRP A 453 -9.42 -12.51 -14.58
N PRO A 454 -8.24 -12.32 -15.21
CA PRO A 454 -8.05 -11.37 -16.30
C PRO A 454 -8.87 -11.68 -17.56
N PHE A 455 -9.29 -12.91 -17.78
CA PHE A 455 -9.97 -13.34 -18.99
C PHE A 455 -11.30 -14.07 -18.74
N SER A 456 -11.42 -14.80 -17.63
CA SER A 456 -12.68 -15.48 -17.28
C SER A 456 -13.80 -14.48 -16.94
N THR A 457 -13.45 -13.35 -16.34
CA THR A 457 -14.38 -12.24 -16.07
C THR A 457 -14.98 -11.62 -17.33
N LEU A 458 -14.27 -11.71 -18.45
CA LEU A 458 -14.68 -11.21 -19.76
C LEU A 458 -15.42 -12.26 -20.59
N GLY A 459 -15.68 -13.46 -20.00
CA GLY A 459 -16.55 -14.48 -20.59
C GLY A 459 -15.85 -15.71 -21.12
N TRP A 460 -14.51 -15.82 -21.06
CA TRP A 460 -13.84 -17.08 -21.45
C TRP A 460 -14.39 -18.27 -20.63
N PRO A 461 -14.60 -19.47 -21.24
CA PRO A 461 -14.02 -19.96 -22.49
C PRO A 461 -14.78 -19.57 -23.77
N GLU A 462 -15.87 -18.86 -23.66
CA GLU A 462 -16.59 -18.38 -24.85
C GLU A 462 -15.84 -17.19 -25.49
N THR A 463 -15.97 -17.06 -26.80
CA THR A 463 -15.47 -15.89 -27.53
C THR A 463 -16.50 -14.76 -27.44
N THR A 464 -16.40 -13.93 -26.42
CA THR A 464 -17.32 -12.81 -26.21
C THR A 464 -16.77 -11.52 -26.79
N ALA A 465 -17.65 -10.56 -27.10
CA ALA A 465 -17.23 -9.22 -27.52
C ALA A 465 -16.37 -8.50 -26.47
N ASP A 466 -16.65 -8.72 -25.17
CA ASP A 466 -15.86 -8.15 -24.08
C ASP A 466 -14.45 -8.76 -24.03
N LEU A 467 -14.32 -10.08 -24.21
CA LEU A 467 -13.03 -10.76 -24.26
C LEU A 467 -12.17 -10.26 -25.45
N GLU A 468 -12.76 -10.15 -26.63
CA GLU A 468 -12.05 -9.65 -27.81
C GLU A 468 -11.61 -8.19 -27.67
N ARG A 469 -12.39 -7.37 -26.94
CA ARG A 469 -12.15 -5.94 -26.80
C ARG A 469 -11.21 -5.56 -25.67
N TYR A 470 -11.36 -6.18 -24.50
CA TYR A 470 -10.74 -5.74 -23.25
C TYR A 470 -9.61 -6.65 -22.75
N PHE A 471 -9.35 -7.75 -23.45
CA PHE A 471 -8.21 -8.62 -23.15
C PHE A 471 -7.10 -8.45 -24.19
N PRO A 472 -5.79 -8.43 -23.80
CA PRO A 472 -5.28 -8.39 -22.41
C PRO A 472 -5.61 -7.07 -21.68
N ASN A 473 -5.69 -7.12 -20.35
CA ASN A 473 -5.97 -5.94 -19.55
C ASN A 473 -4.81 -4.92 -19.65
N ASP A 474 -5.07 -3.64 -19.43
CA ASP A 474 -4.06 -2.59 -19.53
C ASP A 474 -3.15 -2.55 -18.30
N VAL A 475 -3.73 -2.54 -17.11
CA VAL A 475 -2.97 -2.51 -15.85
C VAL A 475 -3.65 -3.34 -14.76
N LEU A 476 -2.84 -4.00 -13.96
CA LEU A 476 -3.23 -4.58 -12.67
C LEU A 476 -2.66 -3.72 -11.57
N VAL A 477 -3.45 -3.40 -10.54
CA VAL A 477 -2.97 -2.75 -9.32
C VAL A 477 -3.10 -3.76 -8.17
N THR A 478 -2.04 -3.97 -7.39
CA THR A 478 -2.07 -4.93 -6.29
C THR A 478 -0.94 -4.70 -5.30
N GLY A 479 -1.05 -5.27 -4.09
CA GLY A 479 0.02 -5.29 -3.10
C GLY A 479 1.19 -6.20 -3.48
N TYR A 480 2.39 -5.87 -3.00
CA TYR A 480 3.58 -6.71 -3.25
C TYR A 480 3.48 -8.10 -2.59
N ASP A 481 2.67 -8.25 -1.56
CA ASP A 481 2.52 -9.47 -0.77
C ASP A 481 1.81 -10.60 -1.52
N ILE A 482 1.06 -10.29 -2.59
CA ILE A 482 0.37 -11.30 -3.41
C ILE A 482 0.93 -11.45 -4.83
N ILE A 483 2.15 -11.00 -5.09
CA ILE A 483 2.81 -11.21 -6.39
C ILE A 483 2.88 -12.71 -6.72
N PHE A 484 3.26 -13.55 -5.78
CA PHE A 484 3.40 -15.00 -5.98
C PHE A 484 2.07 -15.73 -5.90
N PHE A 485 1.19 -15.30 -5.00
CA PHE A 485 -0.13 -15.90 -4.83
C PHE A 485 -1.02 -15.67 -6.03
N TRP A 486 -0.98 -14.48 -6.62
CA TRP A 486 -1.94 -14.07 -7.62
C TRP A 486 -1.33 -13.66 -8.95
N VAL A 487 -0.41 -12.68 -8.97
CA VAL A 487 0.15 -12.15 -10.24
C VAL A 487 0.84 -13.24 -11.06
N ALA A 488 1.70 -14.04 -10.43
CA ALA A 488 2.42 -15.12 -11.09
C ALA A 488 1.45 -16.22 -11.59
N ARG A 489 0.43 -16.55 -10.79
CA ARG A 489 -0.57 -17.54 -11.15
C ARG A 489 -1.45 -17.06 -12.31
N MET A 490 -1.82 -15.78 -12.33
CA MET A 490 -2.49 -15.20 -13.50
C MET A 490 -1.59 -15.25 -14.74
N ALA A 491 -0.30 -14.98 -14.60
CA ALA A 491 0.63 -14.97 -15.72
C ALA A 491 0.71 -16.34 -16.41
N PHE A 492 0.94 -17.43 -15.69
CA PHE A 492 1.08 -18.75 -16.31
C PHE A 492 -0.27 -19.36 -16.75
N GLN A 493 -1.36 -19.15 -15.99
CA GLN A 493 -2.68 -19.61 -16.40
C GLN A 493 -3.15 -18.90 -17.67
N THR A 494 -2.98 -17.58 -17.73
CA THR A 494 -3.32 -16.81 -18.94
C THR A 494 -2.45 -17.24 -20.11
N ARG A 495 -1.15 -17.43 -19.89
CA ARG A 495 -0.27 -17.90 -20.97
C ARG A 495 -0.68 -19.26 -21.50
N TYR A 496 -1.07 -20.17 -20.60
CA TYR A 496 -1.58 -21.48 -21.01
C TYR A 496 -2.90 -21.38 -21.80
N CYS A 497 -3.89 -20.66 -21.27
CA CYS A 497 -5.25 -20.61 -21.85
C CYS A 497 -5.35 -19.70 -23.09
N MET A 498 -4.72 -18.52 -23.04
CA MET A 498 -4.90 -17.43 -24.00
C MET A 498 -3.70 -17.18 -24.91
N LYS A 499 -2.55 -17.84 -24.66
CA LYS A 499 -1.28 -17.64 -25.39
C LYS A 499 -0.80 -16.18 -25.43
N ASN A 500 -1.15 -15.41 -24.42
CA ASN A 500 -0.86 -13.99 -24.30
C ASN A 500 -0.53 -13.65 -22.84
N ARG A 501 -0.09 -12.42 -22.56
CA ARG A 501 0.03 -11.90 -21.19
C ARG A 501 -1.35 -11.53 -20.64
N PRO A 502 -1.56 -11.60 -19.31
CA PRO A 502 -2.84 -11.22 -18.68
C PRO A 502 -3.10 -9.71 -18.72
N PHE A 503 -2.06 -8.93 -18.49
CA PHE A 503 -2.07 -7.47 -18.43
C PHE A 503 -0.71 -6.93 -18.89
N LYS A 504 -0.68 -5.67 -19.30
CA LYS A 504 0.54 -5.01 -19.77
C LYS A 504 1.42 -4.60 -18.60
N ASP A 505 0.87 -3.83 -17.68
CA ASP A 505 1.59 -3.26 -16.56
C ASP A 505 1.03 -3.78 -15.22
N VAL A 506 1.87 -3.85 -14.19
CA VAL A 506 1.49 -4.17 -12.81
C VAL A 506 1.99 -3.05 -11.90
N LEU A 507 1.06 -2.25 -11.41
CA LEU A 507 1.36 -1.22 -10.41
C LEU A 507 1.32 -1.85 -9.03
N ILE A 508 2.47 -1.90 -8.38
CA ILE A 508 2.63 -2.49 -7.05
C ILE A 508 2.56 -1.39 -5.98
N HIS A 509 1.71 -1.60 -4.99
CA HIS A 509 1.69 -0.81 -3.76
C HIS A 509 2.19 -1.63 -2.56
N GLY A 510 2.45 -0.96 -1.44
CA GLY A 510 2.83 -1.60 -0.18
C GLY A 510 1.63 -1.91 0.72
N LEU A 511 1.92 -2.10 2.01
CA LEU A 511 0.92 -2.35 3.03
C LEU A 511 0.65 -1.09 3.86
N VAL A 512 -0.57 -0.97 4.39
CA VAL A 512 -0.88 0.11 5.34
C VAL A 512 -0.39 -0.28 6.73
N ARG A 513 0.36 0.64 7.35
CA ARG A 513 0.92 0.48 8.70
C ARG A 513 0.38 1.55 9.63
N ASP A 514 0.41 1.26 10.92
CA ASP A 514 0.07 2.23 11.96
C ASP A 514 1.18 3.29 12.12
N THR A 515 0.96 4.27 12.98
CA THR A 515 1.92 5.36 13.29
C THR A 515 3.27 4.87 13.81
N GLN A 516 3.33 3.65 14.38
CA GLN A 516 4.55 3.00 14.86
C GLN A 516 5.23 2.12 13.80
N GLY A 517 4.67 2.05 12.59
CA GLY A 517 5.19 1.24 11.49
C GLY A 517 4.85 -0.24 11.57
N ARG A 518 3.91 -0.66 12.45
CA ARG A 518 3.47 -2.05 12.55
C ARG A 518 2.36 -2.34 11.54
N LYS A 519 2.34 -3.55 11.00
CA LYS A 519 1.24 -4.03 10.14
C LYS A 519 -0.08 -3.94 10.92
N MET A 520 -1.09 -3.36 10.30
CA MET A 520 -2.43 -3.33 10.89
C MET A 520 -3.05 -4.72 10.89
N SER A 521 -3.55 -5.17 12.04
CA SER A 521 -4.25 -6.45 12.16
C SER A 521 -5.34 -6.38 13.22
N LYS A 522 -6.35 -7.25 13.09
CA LYS A 522 -7.43 -7.37 14.08
C LYS A 522 -6.91 -7.86 15.45
N SER A 523 -5.88 -8.71 15.43
CA SER A 523 -5.27 -9.25 16.65
C SER A 523 -4.51 -8.21 17.47
N LEU A 524 -3.93 -7.22 16.83
CA LEU A 524 -3.23 -6.09 17.48
C LEU A 524 -4.18 -4.95 17.87
N GLY A 525 -5.44 -4.98 17.41
CA GLY A 525 -6.41 -3.91 17.68
C GLY A 525 -6.01 -2.52 17.12
N ASN A 526 -5.07 -2.47 16.18
CA ASN A 526 -4.57 -1.25 15.55
C ASN A 526 -5.18 -1.01 14.15
N GLY A 527 -6.18 -1.79 13.75
CA GLY A 527 -6.88 -1.63 12.48
C GLY A 527 -7.79 -0.42 12.49
N ILE A 528 -7.77 0.36 11.42
CA ILE A 528 -8.63 1.53 11.19
C ILE A 528 -9.67 1.14 10.14
N ASP A 529 -10.95 1.34 10.48
CA ASP A 529 -12.05 1.16 9.52
C ASP A 529 -12.11 2.37 8.59
N PRO A 530 -11.94 2.20 7.27
CA PRO A 530 -12.03 3.32 6.33
C PRO A 530 -13.40 4.01 6.36
N MET A 531 -14.46 3.33 6.77
CA MET A 531 -15.81 3.92 6.87
C MET A 531 -15.91 4.93 8.02
N ASP A 532 -15.21 4.70 9.13
CA ASP A 532 -15.14 5.65 10.23
C ASP A 532 -14.38 6.92 9.78
N VAL A 533 -13.29 6.76 9.04
CA VAL A 533 -12.53 7.89 8.48
C VAL A 533 -13.38 8.70 7.48
N ILE A 534 -14.14 8.03 6.61
CA ILE A 534 -15.05 8.68 5.66
C ILE A 534 -16.16 9.44 6.40
N GLN A 535 -16.72 8.84 7.45
CA GLN A 535 -17.75 9.49 8.25
C GLN A 535 -17.25 10.78 8.92
N GLU A 536 -15.99 10.79 9.35
CA GLU A 536 -15.38 11.94 10.03
C GLU A 536 -14.85 13.01 9.08
N LYS A 537 -14.12 12.60 8.01
CA LYS A 537 -13.37 13.52 7.14
C LYS A 537 -13.84 13.55 5.68
N GLY A 538 -14.69 12.61 5.27
CA GLY A 538 -15.15 12.46 3.88
C GLY A 538 -14.28 11.53 3.03
N ALA A 539 -14.88 10.98 1.99
CA ALA A 539 -14.23 10.08 1.05
C ALA A 539 -13.09 10.77 0.27
N ASP A 540 -13.32 11.99 -0.20
CA ASP A 540 -12.33 12.75 -0.98
C ASP A 540 -11.04 13.01 -0.19
N ALA A 541 -11.16 13.30 1.11
CA ALA A 541 -10.00 13.51 1.99
C ALA A 541 -9.20 12.21 2.18
N LEU A 542 -9.88 11.08 2.39
CA LEU A 542 -9.23 9.78 2.49
C LEU A 542 -8.53 9.40 1.19
N ARG A 543 -9.20 9.52 0.04
CA ARG A 543 -8.65 9.21 -1.28
C ARG A 543 -7.40 10.04 -1.58
N PHE A 544 -7.43 11.32 -1.31
CA PHE A 544 -6.29 12.22 -1.53
C PHE A 544 -5.12 11.90 -0.61
N PHE A 545 -5.39 11.64 0.67
CA PHE A 545 -4.36 11.18 1.62
C PHE A 545 -3.68 9.89 1.17
N LEU A 546 -4.48 8.87 0.83
CA LEU A 546 -3.97 7.56 0.39
C LEU A 546 -3.11 7.67 -0.87
N THR A 547 -3.38 8.64 -1.73
CA THR A 547 -2.65 8.84 -2.97
C THR A 547 -1.37 9.66 -2.76
N THR A 548 -1.47 10.82 -2.13
CA THR A 548 -0.34 11.78 -2.02
C THR A 548 0.76 11.34 -1.05
N ASN A 549 0.46 10.40 -0.15
CA ASN A 549 1.42 9.84 0.79
C ASN A 549 1.93 8.46 0.38
N SER A 550 1.56 7.98 -0.81
CA SER A 550 1.99 6.67 -1.33
C SER A 550 3.21 6.80 -2.25
N THR A 551 4.04 5.77 -2.23
CA THR A 551 5.13 5.60 -3.21
C THR A 551 5.02 4.19 -3.77
N PRO A 552 5.10 3.98 -5.09
CA PRO A 552 4.99 2.65 -5.67
C PRO A 552 5.91 1.63 -4.99
N GLY A 553 5.33 0.52 -4.55
CA GLY A 553 6.04 -0.58 -3.89
C GLY A 553 6.53 -0.33 -2.47
N GLN A 554 6.11 0.74 -1.81
CA GLN A 554 6.45 1.05 -0.42
C GLN A 554 5.21 1.06 0.47
N ASP A 555 5.42 0.78 1.77
CA ASP A 555 4.37 0.82 2.76
C ASP A 555 3.90 2.25 3.06
N LEU A 556 2.62 2.40 3.34
CA LEU A 556 1.98 3.65 3.72
C LEU A 556 1.77 3.67 5.25
N ARG A 557 2.25 4.71 5.93
CA ARG A 557 1.90 4.96 7.34
C ARG A 557 0.65 5.84 7.41
N PHE A 558 -0.35 5.38 8.14
CA PHE A 558 -1.52 6.20 8.42
C PHE A 558 -1.15 7.30 9.44
N ASP A 559 -1.52 8.54 9.11
CA ASP A 559 -1.19 9.74 9.89
C ASP A 559 -2.38 10.71 9.88
N GLU A 560 -2.98 10.91 11.04
CA GLU A 560 -4.16 11.78 11.20
C GLU A 560 -3.87 13.25 10.84
N THR A 561 -2.64 13.73 11.10
CA THR A 561 -2.28 15.12 10.79
C THR A 561 -2.24 15.38 9.29
N LYS A 562 -1.82 14.39 8.52
CA LYS A 562 -1.86 14.43 7.06
C LYS A 562 -3.28 14.27 6.50
N MET A 563 -4.14 13.55 7.20
CA MET A 563 -5.58 13.51 6.90
C MET A 563 -6.21 14.90 7.07
N ASP A 564 -5.89 15.60 8.15
CA ASP A 564 -6.35 16.97 8.38
C ASP A 564 -5.85 17.94 7.30
N ALA A 565 -4.62 17.76 6.82
CA ALA A 565 -4.09 18.53 5.70
C ALA A 565 -4.89 18.31 4.41
N SER A 566 -5.28 17.06 4.12
CA SER A 566 -6.13 16.73 2.96
C SER A 566 -7.52 17.37 3.08
N TRP A 567 -8.14 17.33 4.27
CA TRP A 567 -9.42 17.97 4.53
C TRP A 567 -9.34 19.50 4.41
N ASN A 568 -8.27 20.11 4.93
CA ASN A 568 -8.02 21.56 4.81
C ASN A 568 -7.84 21.98 3.34
N PHE A 569 -7.21 21.14 2.52
CA PHE A 569 -7.09 21.38 1.09
C PHE A 569 -8.43 21.44 0.39
N ILE A 570 -9.33 20.51 0.70
CA ILE A 570 -10.71 20.53 0.17
C ILE A 570 -11.44 21.81 0.56
N ASN A 571 -11.33 22.24 1.84
CA ASN A 571 -11.91 23.52 2.29
C ASN A 571 -11.32 24.72 1.54
N LYS A 572 -10.03 24.70 1.22
CA LYS A 572 -9.39 25.75 0.43
C LYS A 572 -9.99 25.83 -0.98
N ILE A 573 -10.14 24.68 -1.64
CA ILE A 573 -10.76 24.59 -2.97
C ILE A 573 -12.21 25.10 -2.92
N TRP A 574 -12.97 24.66 -1.92
CA TRP A 574 -14.36 25.09 -1.74
C TRP A 574 -14.50 26.59 -1.61
N ASN A 575 -13.67 27.22 -0.78
CA ASN A 575 -13.70 28.67 -0.59
C ASN A 575 -13.23 29.43 -1.84
N ALA A 576 -12.23 28.92 -2.55
CA ALA A 576 -11.79 29.48 -3.83
C ALA A 576 -12.91 29.42 -4.89
N ALA A 577 -13.59 28.26 -4.98
CA ALA A 577 -14.72 28.09 -5.90
C ALA A 577 -15.89 29.05 -5.57
N ARG A 578 -16.21 29.24 -4.28
CA ARG A 578 -17.20 30.24 -3.86
C ARG A 578 -16.79 31.65 -4.29
N TYR A 579 -15.52 32.00 -4.10
CA TYR A 579 -15.04 33.32 -4.56
C TYR A 579 -15.19 33.46 -6.09
N VAL A 580 -14.79 32.45 -6.85
CA VAL A 580 -14.97 32.47 -8.32
C VAL A 580 -16.45 32.60 -8.68
N GLN A 581 -17.34 31.82 -8.07
CA GLN A 581 -18.78 31.90 -8.30
C GLN A 581 -19.34 33.31 -8.02
N MET A 582 -18.89 33.95 -6.96
CA MET A 582 -19.30 35.33 -6.63
C MET A 582 -18.82 36.33 -7.69
N GLN A 583 -17.66 36.13 -8.29
CA GLN A 583 -17.11 37.04 -9.31
C GLN A 583 -17.77 36.88 -10.68
N ILE A 584 -18.09 35.64 -11.08
CA ILE A 584 -18.63 35.36 -12.43
C ILE A 584 -20.16 35.43 -12.50
N GLY A 585 -20.86 35.18 -11.36
CA GLY A 585 -22.33 35.02 -11.35
C GLY A 585 -22.78 33.72 -12.05
N ASP A 586 -23.97 33.78 -12.65
CA ASP A 586 -24.59 32.61 -13.31
C ASP A 586 -24.26 32.48 -14.80
N THR A 587 -23.48 33.38 -15.35
CA THR A 587 -23.17 33.40 -16.79
C THR A 587 -21.74 32.91 -17.03
N LYS A 588 -21.58 31.96 -17.96
CA LYS A 588 -20.27 31.48 -18.38
C LYS A 588 -19.52 32.63 -19.09
N PRO A 589 -18.38 33.08 -18.55
CA PRO A 589 -17.60 34.13 -19.19
C PRO A 589 -16.80 33.59 -20.38
N GLU A 590 -16.56 34.47 -21.37
CA GLU A 590 -15.77 34.15 -22.58
C GLU A 590 -14.34 34.69 -22.45
N LEU A 591 -13.37 33.80 -22.69
CA LEU A 591 -11.95 34.14 -22.62
C LEU A 591 -11.46 34.79 -23.92
N ASP A 592 -10.87 35.96 -23.78
CA ASP A 592 -10.23 36.69 -24.89
C ASP A 592 -8.74 36.97 -24.57
N MET A 593 -7.85 36.16 -25.14
CA MET A 593 -6.41 36.29 -24.86
C MET A 593 -5.79 37.60 -25.31
N THR A 594 -6.45 38.35 -26.20
CA THR A 594 -5.98 39.69 -26.62
C THR A 594 -6.11 40.74 -25.50
N LYS A 595 -6.91 40.44 -24.47
CA LYS A 595 -7.17 41.28 -23.30
C LYS A 595 -6.58 40.73 -22.00
N ALA A 596 -5.80 39.64 -22.09
CA ALA A 596 -5.13 39.05 -20.94
C ALA A 596 -3.99 39.94 -20.48
N ASN A 597 -4.00 40.36 -19.21
CA ASN A 597 -2.88 41.04 -18.57
C ASN A 597 -1.77 40.09 -18.17
N SER A 598 -0.65 40.62 -17.64
CA SER A 598 0.51 39.79 -17.25
C SER A 598 0.17 38.74 -16.20
N VAL A 599 -0.71 39.07 -15.26
CA VAL A 599 -1.16 38.12 -14.20
C VAL A 599 -2.02 37.02 -14.77
N ASP A 600 -2.93 37.36 -15.70
CA ASP A 600 -3.79 36.38 -16.38
C ASP A 600 -2.96 35.40 -17.22
N LYS A 601 -1.99 35.92 -17.98
CA LYS A 601 -1.06 35.11 -18.76
C LYS A 601 -0.20 34.20 -17.87
N TRP A 602 0.28 34.71 -16.75
CA TRP A 602 1.09 33.93 -15.82
C TRP A 602 0.35 32.71 -15.30
N ILE A 603 -0.87 32.85 -14.79
CA ILE A 603 -1.60 31.70 -14.23
C ILE A 603 -2.00 30.68 -15.29
N LEU A 604 -2.35 31.13 -16.50
CA LEU A 604 -2.66 30.25 -17.61
C LEU A 604 -1.42 29.48 -18.09
N ALA A 605 -0.25 30.12 -18.13
CA ALA A 605 1.02 29.45 -18.45
C ALA A 605 1.38 28.42 -17.38
N ARG A 606 1.25 28.76 -16.09
CA ARG A 606 1.45 27.82 -14.99
C ARG A 606 0.51 26.63 -15.09
N PHE A 607 -0.77 26.86 -15.40
CA PHE A 607 -1.74 25.78 -15.57
C PHE A 607 -1.39 24.88 -16.75
N ASN A 608 -0.94 25.44 -17.87
CA ASN A 608 -0.47 24.66 -19.02
C ASN A 608 0.75 23.78 -18.66
N GLU A 609 1.71 24.32 -17.89
CA GLU A 609 2.85 23.53 -17.38
C GLU A 609 2.39 22.38 -16.49
N VAL A 610 1.46 22.66 -15.57
CA VAL A 610 0.89 21.63 -14.68
C VAL A 610 0.17 20.54 -15.48
N LEU A 611 -0.60 20.88 -16.52
CA LEU A 611 -1.26 19.90 -17.38
C LEU A 611 -0.27 18.94 -18.05
N ASP A 612 0.87 19.45 -18.52
CA ASP A 612 1.92 18.61 -19.12
C ASP A 612 2.55 17.66 -18.09
N HIS A 613 2.93 18.19 -16.94
CA HIS A 613 3.54 17.41 -15.87
C HIS A 613 2.59 16.35 -15.33
N VAL A 614 1.34 16.73 -15.08
CA VAL A 614 0.31 15.82 -14.60
C VAL A 614 0.06 14.69 -15.61
N SER A 615 -0.14 15.02 -16.88
CA SER A 615 -0.37 14.01 -17.92
C SER A 615 0.81 13.05 -18.05
N THR A 616 2.04 13.56 -18.03
CA THR A 616 3.27 12.77 -18.12
C THR A 616 3.42 11.82 -16.94
N ASN A 617 3.14 12.29 -15.70
CA ASN A 617 3.29 11.49 -14.49
C ASN A 617 2.13 10.52 -14.27
N MET A 618 0.90 10.86 -14.71
CA MET A 618 -0.22 9.90 -14.74
C MET A 618 0.08 8.69 -15.62
N ASP A 619 0.67 8.91 -16.80
CA ASP A 619 1.05 7.82 -17.71
C ASP A 619 2.24 6.97 -17.20
N LYS A 620 2.98 7.47 -16.20
CA LYS A 620 4.04 6.74 -15.47
C LYS A 620 3.57 6.13 -14.15
N TYR A 621 2.30 6.26 -13.81
CA TYR A 621 1.73 5.82 -12.51
C TYR A 621 2.31 6.54 -11.28
N GLU A 622 2.90 7.72 -11.44
CA GLU A 622 3.46 8.54 -10.34
C GLU A 622 2.38 9.41 -9.66
N LEU A 623 1.34 8.74 -9.17
CA LEU A 623 0.12 9.40 -8.69
C LEU A 623 0.35 10.35 -7.51
N ALA A 624 1.31 10.05 -6.63
CA ALA A 624 1.66 10.93 -5.52
C ALA A 624 2.32 12.24 -6.01
N ILE A 625 3.17 12.15 -7.03
CA ILE A 625 3.77 13.34 -7.66
C ILE A 625 2.68 14.22 -8.24
N VAL A 626 1.74 13.61 -8.99
CA VAL A 626 0.58 14.32 -9.56
C VAL A 626 -0.25 15.01 -8.47
N GLY A 627 -0.62 14.30 -7.42
CA GLY A 627 -1.43 14.85 -6.35
C GLY A 627 -0.75 16.02 -5.62
N ASN A 628 0.55 15.92 -5.38
CA ASN A 628 1.33 16.98 -4.73
C ASN A 628 1.52 18.20 -5.66
N GLU A 629 1.70 18.00 -6.95
CA GLU A 629 1.77 19.10 -7.94
C GLU A 629 0.43 19.85 -8.02
N LEU A 630 -0.68 19.12 -8.06
CA LEU A 630 -2.02 19.71 -8.03
C LEU A 630 -2.27 20.47 -6.72
N TYR A 631 -1.82 19.91 -5.59
CA TYR A 631 -1.89 20.60 -4.31
C TYR A 631 -1.16 21.94 -4.35
N SER A 632 0.12 21.95 -4.77
CA SER A 632 0.93 23.18 -4.84
C SER A 632 0.33 24.19 -5.81
N PHE A 633 -0.06 23.78 -7.00
CA PHE A 633 -0.67 24.67 -7.97
C PHE A 633 -1.95 25.34 -7.42
N VAL A 634 -2.86 24.54 -6.84
CA VAL A 634 -4.13 25.05 -6.31
C VAL A 634 -3.91 25.91 -5.08
N TRP A 635 -3.12 25.44 -4.14
CA TRP A 635 -2.91 26.15 -2.86
C TRP A 635 -2.08 27.41 -3.03
N ASP A 636 -0.93 27.31 -3.69
CA ASP A 636 0.04 28.38 -3.80
C ASP A 636 -0.25 29.28 -5.02
N ASP A 637 -0.18 28.74 -6.23
CA ASP A 637 -0.27 29.54 -7.44
C ASP A 637 -1.66 30.15 -7.62
N PHE A 638 -2.71 29.34 -7.53
CA PHE A 638 -4.08 29.81 -7.75
C PHE A 638 -4.65 30.57 -6.55
N CYS A 639 -4.72 29.94 -5.38
CA CYS A 639 -5.39 30.52 -4.21
C CYS A 639 -4.58 31.61 -3.53
N SER A 640 -3.27 31.41 -3.34
CA SER A 640 -2.45 32.37 -2.58
C SER A 640 -1.96 33.54 -3.43
N TRP A 641 -1.70 33.29 -4.72
CA TRP A 641 -1.22 34.30 -5.63
C TRP A 641 -2.28 34.83 -6.58
N TYR A 642 -2.80 34.00 -7.51
CA TYR A 642 -3.63 34.50 -8.60
C TYR A 642 -4.91 35.18 -8.10
N ILE A 643 -5.64 34.58 -7.15
CA ILE A 643 -6.85 35.19 -6.59
C ILE A 643 -6.52 36.58 -6.00
N GLU A 644 -5.43 36.75 -5.28
CA GLU A 644 -5.07 38.03 -4.67
C GLU A 644 -4.58 39.03 -5.71
N LEU A 645 -3.78 38.63 -6.67
CA LEU A 645 -3.28 39.47 -7.76
C LEU A 645 -4.41 39.96 -8.65
N SER A 646 -5.37 39.09 -8.99
CA SER A 646 -6.49 39.40 -9.87
C SER A 646 -7.44 40.45 -9.30
N LYS A 647 -7.46 40.68 -7.96
CA LYS A 647 -8.31 41.69 -7.34
C LYS A 647 -8.02 43.12 -7.84
N ALA A 648 -6.78 43.42 -8.25
CA ALA A 648 -6.45 44.70 -8.85
C ALA A 648 -7.29 44.98 -10.07
N THR A 649 -7.36 44.00 -10.99
CA THR A 649 -8.13 44.13 -12.23
C THR A 649 -9.64 44.03 -11.93
N LEU A 650 -10.07 43.12 -11.08
CA LEU A 650 -11.50 42.91 -10.79
C LEU A 650 -12.20 44.14 -10.18
N TYR A 651 -11.46 45.01 -9.50
CA TYR A 651 -11.97 46.25 -8.90
C TYR A 651 -11.59 47.52 -9.71
N SER A 652 -11.03 47.35 -10.93
CA SER A 652 -10.73 48.46 -11.83
C SER A 652 -11.99 48.94 -12.55
N GLU A 653 -11.87 50.13 -13.19
CA GLU A 653 -12.95 50.75 -13.98
C GLU A 653 -12.98 50.21 -15.44
N ASP A 654 -12.00 49.37 -15.84
CA ASP A 654 -11.94 48.79 -17.19
C ASP A 654 -12.78 47.51 -17.26
N GLU A 655 -14.05 47.68 -17.63
CA GLU A 655 -15.00 46.60 -17.75
C GLU A 655 -14.52 45.43 -18.64
N SER A 656 -13.72 45.71 -19.65
CA SER A 656 -13.19 44.73 -20.60
C SER A 656 -12.13 43.85 -19.96
N LEU A 657 -11.21 44.44 -19.20
CA LEU A 657 -10.21 43.68 -18.44
C LEU A 657 -10.86 42.90 -17.30
N VAL A 658 -11.83 43.50 -16.60
CA VAL A 658 -12.62 42.83 -15.56
C VAL A 658 -13.31 41.57 -16.10
N ALA A 659 -14.00 41.70 -17.24
CA ALA A 659 -14.69 40.56 -17.85
C ALA A 659 -13.73 39.43 -18.24
N ASN A 660 -12.54 39.78 -18.80
CA ASN A 660 -11.54 38.80 -19.18
C ASN A 660 -10.89 38.10 -17.95
N THR A 661 -10.51 38.85 -16.91
CA THR A 661 -9.96 38.26 -15.69
C THR A 661 -10.99 37.33 -15.01
N LYS A 662 -12.29 37.64 -15.08
CA LYS A 662 -13.37 36.69 -14.65
C LYS A 662 -13.35 35.41 -15.53
N ALA A 663 -13.13 35.53 -16.82
CA ALA A 663 -13.04 34.40 -17.72
C ALA A 663 -11.81 33.52 -17.41
N VAL A 664 -10.66 34.12 -17.08
CA VAL A 664 -9.47 33.38 -16.65
C VAL A 664 -9.71 32.67 -15.32
N LEU A 665 -10.30 33.33 -14.29
CA LEU A 665 -10.68 32.70 -13.04
C LEU A 665 -11.56 31.45 -13.25
N TYR A 666 -12.59 31.60 -14.10
CA TYR A 666 -13.48 30.51 -14.46
C TYR A 666 -12.74 29.38 -15.20
N THR A 667 -11.93 29.71 -16.21
CA THR A 667 -11.22 28.73 -17.03
C THR A 667 -10.25 27.89 -16.19
N VAL A 668 -9.47 28.54 -15.34
CA VAL A 668 -8.53 27.84 -14.45
C VAL A 668 -9.27 27.02 -13.41
N MET A 669 -10.34 27.53 -12.78
CA MET A 669 -11.15 26.77 -11.82
C MET A 669 -11.76 25.52 -12.47
N MET A 670 -12.36 25.63 -13.65
CA MET A 670 -12.90 24.48 -14.37
C MET A 670 -11.82 23.46 -14.73
N GLY A 671 -10.65 23.94 -15.12
CA GLY A 671 -9.49 23.09 -15.34
C GLY A 671 -9.06 22.34 -14.07
N ILE A 672 -8.95 23.04 -12.95
CA ILE A 672 -8.64 22.45 -11.62
C ILE A 672 -9.65 21.37 -11.27
N LEU A 673 -10.96 21.62 -11.41
CA LEU A 673 -11.99 20.63 -11.11
C LEU A 673 -11.84 19.37 -11.96
N LYS A 674 -11.55 19.51 -13.24
CA LYS A 674 -11.36 18.38 -14.16
C LYS A 674 -10.13 17.54 -13.76
N VAL A 675 -8.98 18.17 -13.48
CA VAL A 675 -7.76 17.42 -13.15
C VAL A 675 -7.77 16.83 -11.74
N LEU A 676 -8.52 17.43 -10.80
CA LEU A 676 -8.69 16.91 -9.45
C LEU A 676 -9.79 15.85 -9.34
N SER A 677 -10.75 15.80 -10.27
CA SER A 677 -11.90 14.89 -10.18
C SER A 677 -11.52 13.40 -10.06
N PRO A 678 -10.43 12.88 -10.66
CA PRO A 678 -9.97 11.53 -10.39
C PRO A 678 -9.61 11.27 -8.91
N PHE A 679 -9.08 12.28 -8.24
CA PHE A 679 -8.62 12.20 -6.84
C PHE A 679 -9.74 12.47 -5.84
N MET A 680 -10.59 13.48 -6.14
CA MET A 680 -11.63 14.02 -5.26
C MET A 680 -12.95 14.14 -6.01
N PRO A 681 -13.58 13.00 -6.38
CA PRO A 681 -14.75 13.03 -7.29
C PRO A 681 -15.98 13.74 -6.73
N PHE A 682 -16.21 13.72 -5.43
CA PHE A 682 -17.45 14.27 -4.85
C PHE A 682 -17.44 15.79 -4.76
N VAL A 683 -16.40 16.38 -4.18
CA VAL A 683 -16.30 17.84 -4.02
C VAL A 683 -16.17 18.54 -5.36
N THR A 684 -15.40 17.96 -6.28
CA THR A 684 -15.23 18.55 -7.61
C THR A 684 -16.52 18.51 -8.42
N GLU A 685 -17.28 17.43 -8.34
CA GLU A 685 -18.60 17.33 -8.96
C GLU A 685 -19.58 18.36 -8.37
N GLU A 686 -19.62 18.49 -7.03
CA GLU A 686 -20.49 19.48 -6.39
C GLU A 686 -20.18 20.90 -6.84
N ILE A 687 -18.90 21.27 -6.86
CA ILE A 687 -18.50 22.61 -7.31
C ILE A 687 -18.84 22.81 -8.79
N TYR A 688 -18.56 21.80 -9.63
CA TYR A 688 -18.84 21.84 -11.06
C TYR A 688 -20.31 22.10 -11.33
N LEU A 689 -21.20 21.38 -10.67
CA LEU A 689 -22.66 21.51 -10.83
C LEU A 689 -23.21 22.87 -10.36
N ASN A 690 -22.45 23.59 -9.52
CA ASN A 690 -22.82 24.92 -9.01
C ASN A 690 -22.14 26.07 -9.76
N LEU A 691 -21.29 25.79 -10.75
CA LEU A 691 -20.73 26.77 -11.69
C LEU A 691 -21.42 26.63 -13.06
N PRO A 692 -21.37 27.63 -13.95
CA PRO A 692 -21.81 27.46 -15.34
C PRO A 692 -21.05 26.29 -16.00
N HIS A 693 -21.77 25.34 -16.59
CA HIS A 693 -21.17 24.14 -17.19
C HIS A 693 -21.92 23.69 -18.46
N ASP A 694 -21.23 22.96 -19.33
CA ASP A 694 -21.80 22.50 -20.62
C ASP A 694 -22.27 21.05 -20.57
N LYS A 695 -21.67 20.22 -19.73
CA LYS A 695 -21.97 18.78 -19.58
C LYS A 695 -22.74 18.52 -18.29
N GLU A 696 -23.55 17.48 -18.27
CA GLU A 696 -24.40 17.15 -17.12
C GLU A 696 -23.60 16.68 -15.87
N SER A 697 -22.32 16.31 -16.01
CA SER A 697 -21.47 15.84 -14.94
C SER A 697 -20.00 15.92 -15.35
N LEU A 698 -19.09 16.06 -14.38
CA LEU A 698 -17.64 15.89 -14.60
C LEU A 698 -17.30 14.49 -15.11
N ASN A 699 -18.09 13.46 -14.78
CA ASN A 699 -17.86 12.09 -15.23
C ASN A 699 -17.98 11.90 -16.75
N VAL A 700 -18.61 12.84 -17.45
CA VAL A 700 -18.77 12.85 -18.93
C VAL A 700 -18.03 14.02 -19.60
N GLU A 701 -17.19 14.71 -18.85
CA GLU A 701 -16.29 15.76 -19.34
C GLU A 701 -15.07 15.18 -20.03
N THR A 702 -14.28 16.06 -20.63
CA THR A 702 -12.99 15.74 -21.25
C THR A 702 -11.84 16.34 -20.44
N TRP A 703 -10.67 15.73 -20.55
CA TRP A 703 -9.43 16.29 -19.99
C TRP A 703 -9.22 17.72 -20.50
N PRO A 704 -8.82 18.67 -19.65
CA PRO A 704 -8.66 20.05 -20.08
C PRO A 704 -7.56 20.18 -21.14
N GLU A 705 -7.80 21.03 -22.12
CA GLU A 705 -6.84 21.41 -23.13
C GLU A 705 -6.04 22.62 -22.66
N LYS A 706 -4.83 22.76 -23.18
CA LYS A 706 -4.02 23.96 -22.93
C LYS A 706 -4.63 25.17 -23.61
N VAL A 707 -4.49 26.31 -22.95
CA VAL A 707 -4.85 27.59 -23.58
C VAL A 707 -3.66 28.05 -24.42
N GLU A 708 -3.87 28.21 -25.71
CA GLU A 708 -2.83 28.67 -26.65
C GLU A 708 -2.75 30.20 -26.66
N PHE A 709 -1.59 30.74 -26.34
CA PHE A 709 -1.28 32.18 -26.38
C PHE A 709 0.22 32.42 -26.40
N GLU A 710 0.61 33.66 -26.81
CA GLU A 710 2.01 34.04 -26.75
C GLU A 710 2.38 34.49 -25.33
N TYR A 711 3.40 33.86 -24.77
CA TYR A 711 3.96 34.18 -23.45
C TYR A 711 5.48 34.05 -23.53
N THR A 712 6.15 35.22 -23.58
CA THR A 712 7.59 35.29 -23.78
C THR A 712 8.37 34.93 -22.51
N ASP A 713 9.61 34.47 -22.66
CA ASP A 713 10.50 34.23 -21.53
C ASP A 713 10.72 35.50 -20.68
N ALA A 714 10.72 36.70 -21.34
CA ALA A 714 10.84 37.98 -20.63
C ALA A 714 9.63 38.24 -19.72
N GLU A 715 8.39 37.99 -20.19
CA GLU A 715 7.18 38.12 -19.37
C GLU A 715 7.18 37.13 -18.21
N LYS A 716 7.62 35.90 -18.49
CA LYS A 716 7.75 34.86 -17.45
C LYS A 716 8.77 35.26 -16.37
N ASP A 717 9.95 35.69 -16.76
CA ASP A 717 11.03 36.12 -15.88
C ASP A 717 10.62 37.31 -15.02
N GLU A 718 9.95 38.29 -15.63
CA GLU A 718 9.48 39.48 -14.91
C GLU A 718 8.44 39.13 -13.85
N MET A 719 7.49 38.24 -14.13
CA MET A 719 6.48 37.83 -13.16
C MET A 719 7.09 37.02 -12.02
N ALA A 720 8.05 36.13 -12.33
CA ALA A 720 8.79 35.38 -11.31
C ALA A 720 9.58 36.32 -10.39
N LEU A 721 10.23 37.36 -10.95
CA LEU A 721 10.93 38.41 -10.21
C LEU A 721 9.97 39.18 -9.29
N VAL A 722 8.81 39.58 -9.77
CA VAL A 722 7.79 40.31 -9.00
C VAL A 722 7.31 39.47 -7.80
N ILE A 723 7.00 38.21 -8.01
CA ILE A 723 6.56 37.29 -6.95
C ILE A 723 7.66 37.14 -5.90
N SER A 724 8.89 36.87 -6.33
CA SER A 724 10.05 36.73 -5.45
C SER A 724 10.33 38.00 -4.66
N ALA A 725 10.22 39.18 -5.29
CA ALA A 725 10.38 40.47 -4.62
C ALA A 725 9.28 40.71 -3.56
N ILE A 726 8.03 40.40 -3.85
CA ILE A 726 6.92 40.49 -2.87
C ILE A 726 7.19 39.61 -1.66
N GLN A 727 7.60 38.36 -1.87
CA GLN A 727 7.94 37.42 -0.80
C GLN A 727 9.07 37.98 0.07
N THR A 728 10.17 38.41 -0.55
CA THR A 728 11.35 38.93 0.14
C THR A 728 11.03 40.19 0.91
N VAL A 729 10.26 41.11 0.37
CA VAL A 729 9.84 42.34 1.10
C VAL A 729 9.01 41.97 2.32
N ARG A 730 8.10 41.01 2.21
CA ARG A 730 7.29 40.54 3.34
C ARG A 730 8.16 39.88 4.41
N GLU A 731 9.14 39.07 4.01
CA GLU A 731 10.10 38.45 4.94
C GLU A 731 10.94 39.52 5.65
N ILE A 732 11.46 40.51 4.95
CA ILE A 732 12.20 41.63 5.54
C ILE A 732 11.34 42.37 6.56
N LYS A 733 10.08 42.67 6.23
CA LYS A 733 9.17 43.34 7.17
C LYS A 733 8.95 42.53 8.45
N VAL A 734 8.81 41.20 8.34
CA VAL A 734 8.68 40.31 9.51
C VAL A 734 9.97 40.27 10.29
N GLU A 735 11.12 40.10 9.64
CA GLU A 735 12.45 40.06 10.28
C GLU A 735 12.75 41.33 11.10
N TYR A 736 12.39 42.50 10.54
CA TYR A 736 12.60 43.79 11.18
C TYR A 736 11.40 44.33 11.97
N SER A 737 10.38 43.47 12.20
CA SER A 737 9.16 43.80 12.98
C SER A 737 8.38 45.01 12.44
N MET A 738 8.46 45.25 11.15
CA MET A 738 7.72 46.32 10.48
C MET A 738 6.25 45.92 10.28
N LYS A 739 5.35 46.90 10.18
CA LYS A 739 3.96 46.66 9.86
C LYS A 739 3.84 46.22 8.40
N PRO A 740 2.97 45.19 8.11
CA PRO A 740 2.76 44.76 6.73
C PRO A 740 2.36 45.89 5.74
N SER A 741 1.63 46.88 6.25
CA SER A 741 1.14 48.05 5.49
C SER A 741 2.10 49.24 5.40
N GLU A 742 3.28 49.14 5.98
CA GLU A 742 4.30 50.18 5.95
C GLU A 742 5.00 50.18 4.59
N ASP A 743 5.16 51.38 3.99
CA ASP A 743 5.85 51.49 2.70
C ASP A 743 7.35 51.28 2.86
N LEU A 744 7.92 50.49 1.96
CA LEU A 744 9.34 50.21 1.88
C LEU A 744 9.90 50.55 0.51
N THR A 745 10.93 51.37 0.43
CA THR A 745 11.64 51.63 -0.84
C THR A 745 12.70 50.55 -1.07
N ILE A 746 12.65 49.94 -2.24
CA ILE A 746 13.59 48.91 -2.67
C ILE A 746 14.26 49.29 -3.98
N SER A 747 15.42 48.68 -4.26
CA SER A 747 16.02 48.70 -5.61
C SER A 747 16.33 47.28 -6.06
N LEU A 748 16.24 47.04 -7.38
CA LEU A 748 16.46 45.76 -8.02
C LEU A 748 17.65 45.88 -8.98
N HIS A 749 18.67 45.08 -8.80
CA HIS A 749 19.85 45.04 -9.65
C HIS A 749 20.23 43.61 -10.05
N ASN A 750 20.83 43.51 -11.25
CA ASN A 750 21.52 42.29 -11.68
C ASN A 750 22.91 42.63 -12.25
N ASP A 751 23.59 41.65 -12.82
CA ASP A 751 24.92 41.83 -13.38
C ASP A 751 24.98 42.93 -14.50
N ASN A 752 23.85 43.27 -15.11
CA ASN A 752 23.70 44.26 -16.17
C ASN A 752 23.26 45.63 -15.64
N GLY A 753 23.07 45.78 -14.35
CA GLY A 753 22.65 47.00 -13.67
C GLY A 753 21.22 46.97 -13.13
N TYR A 754 20.58 48.14 -13.07
CA TYR A 754 19.21 48.28 -12.56
C TYR A 754 18.18 47.52 -13.39
N VAL A 755 17.30 46.79 -12.73
CA VAL A 755 16.20 46.06 -13.37
C VAL A 755 14.93 46.88 -13.23
N ALA A 756 14.55 47.52 -14.33
CA ALA A 756 13.31 48.29 -14.41
C ALA A 756 12.13 47.34 -14.64
N LEU A 757 11.14 47.41 -13.74
CA LEU A 757 9.86 46.74 -13.93
C LEU A 757 8.92 47.56 -14.79
N ASN A 758 8.02 46.90 -15.52
CA ASN A 758 6.95 47.58 -16.23
C ASN A 758 5.95 48.25 -15.25
N THR A 759 5.04 49.06 -15.79
CA THR A 759 4.06 49.82 -14.96
C THR A 759 3.13 48.89 -14.19
N GLU A 760 2.69 47.78 -14.80
CA GLU A 760 1.81 46.81 -14.17
C GLU A 760 2.54 46.09 -13.02
N SER A 761 3.74 45.59 -13.24
CA SER A 761 4.59 44.93 -12.26
C SER A 761 4.90 45.80 -11.05
N THR A 762 5.18 47.10 -11.31
CA THR A 762 5.41 48.09 -10.27
C THR A 762 4.17 48.33 -9.42
N ALA A 763 2.98 48.40 -10.05
CA ALA A 763 1.70 48.55 -9.34
C ALA A 763 1.35 47.31 -8.51
N ILE A 764 1.64 46.11 -9.00
CA ILE A 764 1.48 44.85 -8.27
C ILE A 764 2.33 44.86 -7.01
N LEU A 765 3.61 45.23 -7.12
CA LEU A 765 4.55 45.26 -5.99
C LEU A 765 4.13 46.28 -4.93
N ALA A 766 3.73 47.45 -5.34
CA ALA A 766 3.21 48.50 -4.46
C ALA A 766 1.99 48.03 -3.69
N ARG A 767 1.05 47.37 -4.36
CA ARG A 767 -0.18 46.90 -3.73
C ARG A 767 0.03 45.69 -2.83
N MET A 768 0.82 44.69 -3.28
CA MET A 768 0.93 43.39 -2.60
C MET A 768 1.95 43.40 -1.47
N ALA A 769 2.95 44.25 -1.56
CA ALA A 769 4.04 44.33 -0.58
C ALA A 769 4.20 45.69 0.07
N HIS A 770 3.42 46.72 -0.34
CA HIS A 770 3.66 48.12 0.04
C HIS A 770 5.15 48.48 -0.18
N ALA A 771 5.59 48.25 -1.44
CA ALA A 771 6.99 48.53 -1.82
C ALA A 771 7.04 49.46 -3.02
N THR A 772 7.93 50.43 -2.97
CA THR A 772 8.23 51.36 -4.07
C THR A 772 9.58 51.03 -4.62
N VAL A 773 9.67 50.83 -5.96
CA VAL A 773 10.94 50.51 -6.67
C VAL A 773 11.60 51.77 -7.11
N LYS A 774 12.89 51.98 -6.74
CA LYS A 774 13.73 53.08 -7.22
C LYS A 774 15.04 52.54 -7.80
N GLU A 775 15.59 53.25 -8.74
CA GLU A 775 16.89 52.93 -9.37
C GLU A 775 18.05 53.07 -8.37
N ASP A 776 18.01 54.09 -7.53
CA ASP A 776 19.05 54.39 -6.51
C ASP A 776 18.40 54.61 -5.12
N LEU A 777 18.96 54.04 -4.09
CA LEU A 777 18.57 54.24 -2.70
C LEU A 777 19.33 55.44 -2.03
N ASN A 778 20.27 56.06 -2.75
CA ASN A 778 21.13 57.19 -2.28
C ASN A 778 21.92 56.88 -0.97
N THR A 779 22.24 55.62 -0.72
CA THR A 779 23.01 55.16 0.43
C THR A 779 23.81 53.91 0.08
N GLU A 780 24.98 53.75 0.68
CA GLU A 780 25.78 52.52 0.59
C GLU A 780 25.46 51.53 1.72
N ASP A 781 24.78 51.97 2.79
CA ASP A 781 24.35 51.09 3.91
C ASP A 781 23.03 50.44 3.58
N VAL A 782 23.13 49.29 2.91
CA VAL A 782 21.95 48.54 2.39
C VAL A 782 21.93 47.09 2.86
N LEU A 783 20.72 46.58 3.14
CA LEU A 783 20.45 45.18 3.24
C LEU A 783 20.26 44.62 1.82
N SER A 784 20.97 43.55 1.47
CA SER A 784 20.86 42.89 0.20
C SER A 784 20.31 41.49 0.34
N ARG A 785 19.42 41.08 -0.56
CA ARG A 785 18.85 39.71 -0.67
C ARG A 785 18.90 39.27 -2.14
N THR A 786 19.49 38.11 -2.37
CA THR A 786 19.43 37.52 -3.71
C THR A 786 18.04 36.94 -3.92
N ILE A 787 17.41 37.29 -5.01
CA ILE A 787 16.09 36.82 -5.42
C ILE A 787 16.17 36.28 -6.87
N GLU A 788 15.03 35.95 -7.44
CA GLU A 788 14.97 35.41 -8.81
C GLU A 788 15.62 36.39 -9.79
N LYS A 789 16.75 35.99 -10.42
CA LYS A 789 17.49 36.77 -11.44
C LYS A 789 17.90 38.21 -11.06
N ALA A 790 17.84 38.58 -9.79
CA ALA A 790 18.23 39.91 -9.30
C ALA A 790 18.70 39.89 -7.85
N VAL A 791 19.21 41.03 -7.40
CA VAL A 791 19.47 41.34 -6.01
C VAL A 791 18.54 42.46 -5.60
N LEU A 792 17.73 42.21 -4.59
CA LEU A 792 16.87 43.20 -3.95
C LEU A 792 17.67 43.91 -2.84
N THR A 793 17.70 45.25 -2.86
CA THR A 793 18.34 46.03 -1.83
C THR A 793 17.36 46.97 -1.15
N VAL A 794 17.58 47.21 0.15
CA VAL A 794 16.81 48.10 0.99
C VAL A 794 17.78 48.93 1.85
N ALA A 795 17.55 50.21 2.00
CA ALA A 795 18.36 51.04 2.86
C ALA A 795 18.22 50.62 4.34
N MET A 796 19.31 50.44 5.04
CA MET A 796 19.31 49.99 6.43
C MET A 796 18.59 50.98 7.38
N ASP A 797 18.62 52.25 7.11
CA ASP A 797 17.94 53.29 7.91
C ASP A 797 16.39 53.22 7.77
N ALA A 798 15.91 52.64 6.70
CA ALA A 798 14.47 52.39 6.51
C ALA A 798 13.96 51.17 7.29
N LEU A 799 14.85 50.31 7.76
CA LEU A 799 14.51 49.05 8.45
C LEU A 799 14.56 49.17 9.99
N ILE A 800 15.23 50.20 10.48
CA ILE A 800 15.46 50.38 11.90
C ILE A 800 14.74 51.66 12.36
N ASP A 801 13.73 51.52 13.21
CA ASP A 801 13.21 52.67 13.95
C ASP A 801 14.26 53.10 14.96
N LEU A 802 15.09 54.10 14.54
CA LEU A 802 16.23 54.58 15.35
C LEU A 802 15.78 55.11 16.71
N GLU A 803 14.59 55.69 16.83
CA GLU A 803 14.05 56.13 18.11
C GLU A 803 13.58 54.98 19.01
N GLU A 804 12.95 53.96 18.42
CA GLU A 804 12.59 52.78 19.18
C GLU A 804 13.82 51.99 19.63
N GLU A 805 14.84 51.83 18.77
CA GLU A 805 16.09 51.14 19.08
C GLU A 805 16.89 51.91 20.12
N LYS A 806 16.96 53.23 20.04
CA LYS A 806 17.48 54.09 21.08
C LYS A 806 16.78 53.82 22.41
N GLY A 807 15.44 53.79 22.42
CA GLY A 807 14.67 53.52 23.63
C GLY A 807 14.94 52.15 24.23
N LYS A 808 15.16 51.10 23.39
CA LYS A 808 15.55 49.74 23.84
C LYS A 808 16.98 49.75 24.46
N LEU A 809 17.92 50.39 23.77
CA LEU A 809 19.31 50.49 24.25
C LEU A 809 19.40 51.31 25.55
N GLU A 810 18.66 52.39 25.68
CA GLU A 810 18.59 53.18 26.94
C GLU A 810 18.05 52.36 28.10
N LYS A 811 16.99 51.55 27.86
CA LYS A 811 16.44 50.63 28.87
C LYS A 811 17.44 49.54 29.26
N GLU A 812 18.12 48.96 28.28
CA GLU A 812 19.15 47.95 28.51
C GLU A 812 20.37 48.52 29.26
N ILE A 813 20.82 49.72 28.93
CA ILE A 813 21.84 50.45 29.69
C ILE A 813 21.42 50.61 31.16
N ALA A 814 20.18 51.10 31.38
CA ALA A 814 19.66 51.28 32.74
C ALA A 814 19.59 49.94 33.51
N ARG A 815 19.21 48.88 32.84
CA ARG A 815 19.20 47.51 33.42
C ARG A 815 20.60 47.04 33.80
N LEU A 816 21.54 47.15 32.87
CA LEU A 816 22.96 46.76 33.09
C LEU A 816 23.60 47.57 34.19
N GLU A 817 23.39 48.91 34.25
CA GLU A 817 23.90 49.80 35.34
C GLU A 817 23.32 49.38 36.69
N ASN A 818 22.07 48.99 36.79
CA ASN A 818 21.49 48.49 38.02
C ASN A 818 22.10 47.13 38.44
N GLU A 819 22.33 46.20 37.51
CA GLU A 819 22.99 44.91 37.80
C GLU A 819 24.44 45.11 38.23
N ILE A 820 25.20 46.01 37.59
CA ILE A 820 26.56 46.37 37.98
C ILE A 820 26.55 46.93 39.38
N LYS A 821 25.61 47.85 39.72
CA LYS A 821 25.48 48.45 41.07
C LYS A 821 25.15 47.34 42.08
N ARG A 822 24.28 46.38 41.76
CA ARG A 822 23.93 45.23 42.60
C ARG A 822 25.19 44.38 42.89
N CYS A 823 25.86 43.92 41.84
CA CYS A 823 27.06 43.07 41.94
C CYS A 823 28.19 43.79 42.71
N SER A 824 28.45 45.08 42.38
CA SER A 824 29.44 45.89 43.07
C SER A 824 29.09 46.07 44.54
N GLY A 825 27.82 46.30 44.87
CA GLY A 825 27.34 46.39 46.25
C GLY A 825 27.56 45.09 47.03
N MET A 826 27.29 43.95 46.44
CA MET A 826 27.52 42.62 47.03
C MET A 826 29.02 42.39 47.27
N LEU A 827 29.87 42.72 46.30
CA LEU A 827 31.32 42.55 46.38
C LEU A 827 32.03 43.59 47.34
N LYS A 828 31.37 44.71 47.64
CA LYS A 828 31.82 45.69 48.67
C LYS A 828 31.38 45.30 50.09
N ASN A 829 30.46 44.36 50.25
CA ASN A 829 29.95 43.94 51.55
C ASN A 829 30.92 42.92 52.19
N PRO A 830 31.65 43.27 53.30
CA PRO A 830 32.58 42.38 53.95
C PRO A 830 31.94 41.10 54.43
N GLY A 831 30.65 41.18 54.82
CA GLY A 831 29.88 39.99 55.24
C GLY A 831 29.64 38.97 54.13
N PHE A 832 29.54 39.39 52.87
CA PHE A 832 29.44 38.52 51.70
C PHE A 832 30.82 37.97 51.30
N VAL A 833 31.81 38.83 51.16
CA VAL A 833 33.17 38.47 50.69
C VAL A 833 33.89 37.49 51.62
N TYR A 834 33.73 37.63 52.96
CA TYR A 834 34.42 36.77 53.92
C TYR A 834 33.60 35.61 54.44
N LYS A 835 32.27 35.57 54.23
CA LYS A 835 31.39 34.50 54.71
C LYS A 835 30.76 33.60 53.65
N ALA A 836 30.72 34.06 52.41
CA ALA A 836 30.21 33.28 51.30
C ALA A 836 31.25 32.28 50.72
N PRO A 837 30.90 31.16 50.20
CA PRO A 837 31.82 30.27 49.51
C PRO A 837 32.54 30.97 48.36
N GLU A 838 33.85 30.74 48.23
CA GLU A 838 34.72 31.37 47.23
C GLU A 838 34.15 31.26 45.78
N ALA A 839 33.54 30.14 45.44
CA ALA A 839 32.88 29.94 44.15
C ALA A 839 31.74 30.95 43.91
N LYS A 840 30.97 31.35 44.94
CA LYS A 840 29.90 32.35 44.81
C LYS A 840 30.46 33.77 44.66
N VAL A 841 31.55 34.07 45.33
CA VAL A 841 32.23 35.38 45.20
C VAL A 841 32.88 35.54 43.84
N ASN A 842 33.49 34.47 43.31
CA ASN A 842 34.07 34.45 41.97
C ASN A 842 32.98 34.55 40.87
N ALA A 843 31.86 33.84 41.03
CA ALA A 843 30.71 33.93 40.10
C ALA A 843 30.13 35.36 40.03
N GLU A 844 30.12 36.10 41.18
CA GLU A 844 29.61 37.48 41.19
C GLU A 844 30.65 38.49 40.62
N LYS A 845 31.94 38.18 40.70
CA LYS A 845 32.98 38.93 39.98
C LYS A 845 32.90 38.75 38.46
N GLU A 846 32.67 37.50 38.01
CA GLU A 846 32.49 37.18 36.60
C GLU A 846 31.24 37.86 35.99
N LYS A 847 30.13 37.87 36.75
CA LYS A 847 28.93 38.61 36.35
C LYS A 847 29.18 40.10 36.24
N LEU A 848 29.87 40.68 37.21
CA LEU A 848 30.20 42.09 37.17
C LEU A 848 31.05 42.44 35.94
N ALA A 849 32.07 41.63 35.63
CA ALA A 849 32.92 41.84 34.46
C ALA A 849 32.07 41.72 33.16
N SER A 850 31.25 40.70 33.05
CA SER A 850 30.37 40.47 31.89
C SER A 850 29.34 41.60 31.68
N TYR A 851 28.71 42.08 32.77
CA TYR A 851 27.76 43.21 32.68
C TYR A 851 28.46 44.52 32.33
N THR A 852 29.70 44.74 32.81
CA THR A 852 30.50 45.94 32.49
C THR A 852 30.89 45.96 31.03
N GLU A 853 31.33 44.81 30.47
CA GLU A 853 31.64 44.67 29.05
C GLU A 853 30.42 44.91 28.19
N LYS A 854 29.28 44.26 28.55
CA LYS A 854 28.01 44.46 27.86
C LYS A 854 27.54 45.91 27.88
N LEU A 855 27.71 46.61 29.01
CA LEU A 855 27.35 48.02 29.13
C LEU A 855 28.16 48.91 28.18
N GLU A 856 29.48 48.71 28.07
CA GLU A 856 30.34 49.44 27.12
C GLU A 856 29.93 49.17 25.66
N MET A 857 29.65 47.92 25.31
CA MET A 857 29.17 47.57 24.00
C MET A 857 27.81 48.23 23.70
N THR A 858 26.88 48.19 24.65
CA THR A 858 25.54 48.78 24.46
C THR A 858 25.60 50.32 24.37
N LYS A 859 26.51 50.98 25.14
CA LYS A 859 26.76 52.42 25.03
C LYS A 859 27.37 52.79 23.68
N THR A 860 28.28 52.00 23.17
CA THR A 860 28.85 52.20 21.84
C THR A 860 27.78 52.07 20.75
N GLN A 861 26.85 51.10 20.89
CA GLN A 861 25.70 50.97 19.98
C GLN A 861 24.78 52.20 20.07
N LEU A 862 24.46 52.66 21.26
CA LEU A 862 23.63 53.85 21.43
C LEU A 862 24.30 55.10 20.84
N ASP A 863 25.61 55.31 20.99
CA ASP A 863 26.34 56.41 20.40
C ASP A 863 26.28 56.35 18.84
N ASN A 864 26.34 55.18 18.24
CA ASN A 864 26.19 55.01 16.80
C ASN A 864 24.76 55.36 16.36
N ILE A 865 23.74 54.97 17.12
CA ILE A 865 22.35 55.34 16.84
C ILE A 865 22.13 56.83 16.96
N LEU A 866 22.67 57.46 18.01
CA LEU A 866 22.58 58.93 18.21
C LEU A 866 23.28 59.75 17.11
N LYS A 867 24.41 59.24 16.58
CA LYS A 867 25.06 59.83 15.39
C LYS A 867 24.23 59.70 14.11
N LYS A 868 23.42 58.68 13.98
CA LYS A 868 22.51 58.51 12.83
C LYS A 868 21.23 59.34 12.97
N LEU A 869 20.81 59.68 14.19
CA LEU A 869 19.65 60.54 14.47
C LEU A 869 19.93 62.04 14.33
N GLY A 870 21.19 62.48 14.17
CA GLY A 870 21.61 63.87 14.01
C GLY A 870 22.41 64.36 15.13
#